data_77479ca26ec4cd4f004b7bc0eec9e61a
#
_entry.id   77479ca26ec4cd4f004b7bc0eec9e61a
#
_cell.length_a   1.000
_cell.length_b   1.000
_cell.length_c   1.000
_cell.angle_alpha   90.00
_cell.angle_beta   90.00
_cell.angle_gamma   90.00
#
_symmetry.space_group_name_H-M   'P 1'
#
loop_
_entity.id
_entity.type
_entity.pdbx_description
1 polymer ?
#
loop_
_entity_poly.entity_id
_entity_poly.type
_entity_poly.pdbx_seq_one_letter_code
_entity_poly.pdbx_strand_id
1 'polypeptide(L)'
;MRKLVLFFIFTYFSALCIAQTYKYLGVEDGLSNRRVYAIQKGPKGYMWFLTHNGIDRYDGKNFKQYRLIDSEIEVNSMLNLSWLYVGTDGTLWEIGKKGRVFRYDAKHDRFQLVYKLPDEVVKGNPTPVSYGFIDSNNIVWLCNEEALYLYDTNSEKNTVIENHIGESITDIEQIDPEHYFIGTDVGVHHAELKDNVLNLSPCHWLDNLKMQVNELYFHKESRKLFIGTFQKGLYLYDMNIHQTIKLNAGLEDVSITRIKAFNDKEILIATDGAGVYKMNVDTYKCDPYIVADYNSYNAMNGNSIYDFYVDGDRIWMANYPIGITVRNNQYASYQWIKHSIGNKQSLVNDQVNAIIEDHEGDLWFATNNGISLYSTQTKQWHSFLSVFDSGNVTKNHVFISLCEVSPGIIWAGGYSSGIYQINKKQMKAEFFTPSTFSDSDIRPDKYIRSIMKDSAGNIWSGGYYNLKQIDFSRKNIRTYPGLNGITDIIEKDEKHMWIGTATGLYLLDKESGEFQYISMPIESFYINALYQSDNGLLYIGTSNSGLLIYDYENKSFEHFHKDNCPLISNNIYTILSDEDQSILLSTENSLTSYYPSEKVFHNWTKEQGLKSDHFNSASGVLRKNGNFILGSTDGAIEFHKDMMIPRNYKFQMIFSDLRVFYQTVYPGDEGSPLEVDIDETKVLKLKYNQNIFSLRISSINYDYPSLILYSWKLEGFYDGWSRPEKDCLIRFTNLSPGKYT
;
A
#
# COMPACT_ATOMS: atom_id res chain seq x y z
N MET A 1 40.51 44.59 4.36
CA MET A 1 39.20 44.05 4.70
C MET A 1 38.74 43.19 3.50
N ARG A 2 39.01 41.88 3.55
CA ARG A 2 38.54 40.92 2.55
C ARG A 2 37.24 40.32 3.08
N LYS A 3 36.10 40.54 2.39
CA LYS A 3 34.82 39.90 2.66
C LYS A 3 34.89 38.48 2.13
N LEU A 4 34.84 37.51 3.05
CA LEU A 4 34.60 36.10 2.76
C LEU A 4 33.13 35.93 2.48
N VAL A 5 32.78 35.58 1.24
CA VAL A 5 31.43 35.16 0.87
C VAL A 5 31.37 33.65 1.04
N LEU A 6 30.70 33.18 2.09
CA LEU A 6 30.38 31.78 2.28
C LEU A 6 29.24 31.40 1.30
N PHE A 7 29.53 30.60 0.30
CA PHE A 7 28.56 29.91 -0.50
C PHE A 7 28.06 28.70 0.29
N PHE A 8 26.84 28.77 0.80
CA PHE A 8 26.12 27.58 1.25
C PHE A 8 25.62 26.84 0.01
N ILE A 9 26.29 25.73 -0.32
CA ILE A 9 25.78 24.77 -1.28
C ILE A 9 24.73 23.94 -0.51
N PHE A 10 23.45 24.28 -0.65
CA PHE A 10 22.37 23.39 -0.31
C PHE A 10 22.33 22.28 -1.37
N THR A 11 22.96 21.16 -1.09
CA THR A 11 22.68 19.91 -1.80
C THR A 11 21.28 19.43 -1.38
N TYR A 12 20.28 19.84 -2.13
CA TYR A 12 18.98 19.19 -2.08
C TYR A 12 19.18 17.75 -2.60
N PHE A 13 19.31 16.80 -1.70
CA PHE A 13 19.03 15.42 -2.00
C PHE A 13 17.53 15.36 -2.33
N SER A 14 17.18 15.35 -3.60
CA SER A 14 15.87 14.88 -4.03
C SER A 14 15.83 13.40 -3.67
N ALA A 15 15.32 13.07 -2.48
CA ALA A 15 14.92 11.73 -2.15
C ALA A 15 13.96 11.28 -3.25
N LEU A 16 14.37 10.28 -4.03
CA LEU A 16 13.47 9.49 -4.83
C LEU A 16 12.35 9.05 -3.89
N CYS A 17 11.20 9.69 -3.98
CA CYS A 17 10.02 9.33 -3.22
C CYS A 17 9.55 7.99 -3.79
N ILE A 18 10.12 6.90 -3.28
CA ILE A 18 9.60 5.55 -3.48
C ILE A 18 8.19 5.59 -2.92
N ALA A 19 7.19 5.44 -3.76
CA ALA A 19 5.80 5.46 -3.35
C ALA A 19 5.53 4.25 -2.45
N GLN A 20 5.58 4.47 -1.14
CA GLN A 20 5.28 3.47 -0.14
C GLN A 20 3.77 3.41 0.01
N THR A 21 3.20 2.21 -0.06
CA THR A 21 1.77 2.06 0.12
C THR A 21 1.44 1.92 1.59
N TYR A 22 0.57 2.82 2.06
CA TYR A 22 -0.02 2.76 3.39
C TYR A 22 -1.44 2.22 3.29
N LYS A 23 -1.77 1.27 4.15
CA LYS A 23 -3.14 0.81 4.41
C LYS A 23 -3.56 1.32 5.78
N TYR A 24 -4.76 1.85 5.86
CA TYR A 24 -5.36 2.32 7.12
C TYR A 24 -6.46 1.36 7.52
N LEU A 25 -6.54 1.05 8.81
CA LEU A 25 -7.58 0.21 9.38
C LEU A 25 -8.20 0.95 10.57
N GLY A 26 -9.47 1.25 10.45
CA GLY A 26 -10.24 2.00 11.42
C GLY A 26 -11.49 1.25 11.89
N VAL A 27 -12.37 1.97 12.55
CA VAL A 27 -13.66 1.42 13.02
C VAL A 27 -14.55 1.00 11.85
N GLU A 28 -14.44 1.68 10.73
CA GLU A 28 -15.09 1.36 9.47
C GLU A 28 -14.68 -0.01 8.90
N ASP A 29 -13.48 -0.51 9.24
CA ASP A 29 -12.99 -1.84 8.85
C ASP A 29 -13.31 -2.92 9.90
N GLY A 30 -13.92 -2.54 11.03
CA GLY A 30 -14.31 -3.44 12.11
C GLY A 30 -13.45 -3.39 13.36
N LEU A 31 -12.43 -2.50 13.42
CA LEU A 31 -11.65 -2.25 14.63
C LEU A 31 -12.56 -1.69 15.73
N SER A 32 -12.45 -2.19 16.96
CA SER A 32 -13.33 -1.79 18.07
C SER A 32 -13.17 -0.35 18.51
N ASN A 33 -11.95 0.20 18.40
CA ASN A 33 -11.63 1.60 18.74
C ASN A 33 -10.38 2.07 17.99
N ARG A 34 -10.36 3.35 17.59
CA ARG A 34 -9.18 3.98 16.94
C ARG A 34 -7.99 4.21 17.87
N ARG A 35 -8.20 4.17 19.19
CA ARG A 35 -7.09 4.22 20.15
C ARG A 35 -6.54 2.83 20.34
N VAL A 36 -5.40 2.57 19.72
CA VAL A 36 -4.65 1.32 19.80
C VAL A 36 -3.41 1.54 20.66
N TYR A 37 -3.19 0.70 21.66
CA TYR A 37 -2.11 0.84 22.63
C TYR A 37 -0.97 -0.16 22.42
N ALA A 38 -1.29 -1.37 21.92
CA ALA A 38 -0.29 -2.39 21.65
C ALA A 38 -0.66 -3.19 20.40
N ILE A 39 0.38 -3.67 19.72
CA ILE A 39 0.30 -4.50 18.51
C ILE A 39 1.19 -5.71 18.70
N GLN A 40 0.63 -6.91 18.54
CA GLN A 40 1.38 -8.17 18.63
C GLN A 40 0.99 -9.12 17.50
N LYS A 41 1.94 -9.93 17.04
CA LYS A 41 1.65 -11.09 16.19
C LYS A 41 1.58 -12.32 17.08
N GLY A 42 0.38 -12.83 17.25
CA GLY A 42 0.11 -13.92 18.18
C GLY A 42 0.08 -15.30 17.51
N PRO A 43 -0.49 -16.30 18.20
CA PRO A 43 -0.63 -17.66 17.70
C PRO A 43 -1.29 -17.72 16.33
N LYS A 44 -0.93 -18.74 15.54
CA LYS A 44 -1.40 -18.94 14.17
C LYS A 44 -1.10 -17.79 13.18
N GLY A 45 -0.33 -16.76 13.60
CA GLY A 45 0.07 -15.65 12.77
C GLY A 45 -0.95 -14.52 12.67
N TYR A 46 -1.99 -14.51 13.49
CA TYR A 46 -2.93 -13.39 13.59
C TYR A 46 -2.25 -12.13 14.13
N MET A 47 -2.70 -10.98 13.65
CA MET A 47 -2.39 -9.70 14.29
C MET A 47 -3.40 -9.39 15.38
N TRP A 48 -2.87 -8.98 16.55
CA TRP A 48 -3.65 -8.66 17.73
C TRP A 48 -3.43 -7.22 18.15
N PHE A 49 -4.50 -6.57 18.51
CA PHE A 49 -4.51 -5.15 18.84
C PHE A 49 -5.20 -4.93 20.18
N LEU A 50 -4.47 -4.34 21.11
CA LEU A 50 -5.05 -3.84 22.35
C LEU A 50 -5.61 -2.45 22.08
N THR A 51 -6.91 -2.31 22.18
CA THR A 51 -7.61 -1.05 21.96
C THR A 51 -8.22 -0.51 23.25
N HIS A 52 -8.73 0.72 23.16
CA HIS A 52 -9.48 1.29 24.26
C HIS A 52 -10.75 0.49 24.65
N ASN A 53 -11.33 -0.24 23.74
CA ASN A 53 -12.57 -0.99 23.94
C ASN A 53 -12.37 -2.50 24.16
N GLY A 54 -11.14 -3.01 24.09
CA GLY A 54 -10.87 -4.41 24.24
C GLY A 54 -9.75 -4.91 23.34
N ILE A 55 -9.71 -6.21 23.11
CA ILE A 55 -8.71 -6.87 22.27
C ILE A 55 -9.36 -7.27 20.96
N ASP A 56 -8.71 -6.90 19.86
CA ASP A 56 -9.13 -7.25 18.51
C ASP A 56 -8.11 -8.19 17.86
N ARG A 57 -8.58 -9.24 17.19
CA ARG A 57 -7.79 -10.10 16.33
C ARG A 57 -8.11 -9.84 14.88
N TYR A 58 -7.10 -9.78 14.02
CA TYR A 58 -7.23 -9.50 12.60
C TYR A 58 -6.60 -10.62 11.76
N ASP A 59 -7.31 -11.11 10.74
CA ASP A 59 -6.86 -12.17 9.82
C ASP A 59 -6.32 -11.64 8.48
N GLY A 60 -6.39 -10.31 8.28
CA GLY A 60 -6.08 -9.63 7.01
C GLY A 60 -7.34 -9.05 6.35
N LYS A 61 -8.52 -9.59 6.64
CA LYS A 61 -9.80 -9.15 6.08
C LYS A 61 -10.79 -8.70 7.15
N ASN A 62 -10.91 -9.47 8.26
CA ASN A 62 -11.93 -9.26 9.28
C ASN A 62 -11.31 -9.08 10.65
N PHE A 63 -11.96 -8.25 11.48
CA PHE A 63 -11.67 -8.15 12.90
C PHE A 63 -12.61 -9.03 13.71
N LYS A 64 -12.06 -9.71 14.72
CA LYS A 64 -12.81 -10.40 15.76
C LYS A 64 -12.50 -9.77 17.11
N GLN A 65 -13.54 -9.32 17.81
CA GLN A 65 -13.42 -8.68 19.13
C GLN A 65 -13.56 -9.72 20.24
N TYR A 66 -12.72 -9.61 21.26
CA TYR A 66 -12.72 -10.51 22.41
C TYR A 66 -13.20 -9.79 23.65
N ARG A 67 -14.09 -10.48 24.37
CA ARG A 67 -14.55 -10.09 25.69
C ARG A 67 -13.68 -10.73 26.74
N LEU A 68 -13.25 -9.94 27.71
CA LEU A 68 -12.53 -10.43 28.89
C LEU A 68 -13.54 -10.59 30.02
N ILE A 69 -13.59 -11.77 30.61
CA ILE A 69 -14.57 -12.12 31.64
C ILE A 69 -13.85 -12.52 32.90
N ASP A 70 -14.21 -11.85 34.02
CA ASP A 70 -13.83 -12.24 35.38
C ASP A 70 -15.07 -12.79 36.09
N SER A 71 -15.14 -14.10 36.19
CA SER A 71 -16.32 -14.80 36.69
C SER A 71 -17.54 -14.54 35.80
N GLU A 72 -18.50 -13.77 36.24
CA GLU A 72 -19.70 -13.38 35.49
C GLU A 72 -19.67 -11.93 35.00
N ILE A 73 -18.57 -11.21 35.26
CA ILE A 73 -18.46 -9.77 34.96
C ILE A 73 -17.57 -9.54 33.74
N GLU A 74 -18.08 -8.81 32.79
CA GLU A 74 -17.29 -8.29 31.67
C GLU A 74 -16.34 -7.18 32.14
N VAL A 75 -15.04 -7.30 31.83
CA VAL A 75 -14.00 -6.37 32.30
C VAL A 75 -13.42 -5.50 31.17
N ASN A 76 -14.07 -5.47 30.03
CA ASN A 76 -13.71 -4.61 28.90
C ASN A 76 -13.97 -3.15 29.25
N SER A 77 -13.09 -2.53 30.04
CA SER A 77 -13.15 -1.09 30.29
C SER A 77 -11.76 -0.47 30.23
N MET A 78 -11.71 0.81 29.86
CA MET A 78 -10.50 1.61 29.71
C MET A 78 -9.49 1.48 30.85
N LEU A 79 -9.98 1.30 32.09
CA LEU A 79 -9.16 1.24 33.28
C LEU A 79 -8.58 -0.16 33.55
N ASN A 80 -8.97 -1.15 32.75
CA ASN A 80 -8.61 -2.54 33.00
C ASN A 80 -7.56 -3.09 32.05
N LEU A 81 -7.51 -2.63 30.79
CA LEU A 81 -6.62 -3.16 29.76
C LEU A 81 -5.39 -2.26 29.61
N SER A 82 -4.20 -2.82 29.56
CA SER A 82 -2.98 -2.00 29.46
C SER A 82 -1.82 -2.61 28.71
N TRP A 83 -1.55 -3.89 28.83
CA TRP A 83 -0.38 -4.53 28.21
C TRP A 83 -0.77 -5.83 27.53
N LEU A 84 -0.24 -6.02 26.33
CA LEU A 84 -0.44 -7.20 25.51
C LEU A 84 0.93 -7.77 25.12
N TYR A 85 1.20 -9.00 25.51
CA TYR A 85 2.47 -9.66 25.27
C TYR A 85 2.28 -11.05 24.63
N VAL A 86 3.33 -11.48 23.93
CA VAL A 86 3.47 -12.87 23.50
C VAL A 86 4.63 -13.48 24.28
N GLY A 87 4.34 -14.50 25.06
CA GLY A 87 5.34 -15.22 25.83
C GLY A 87 6.30 -16.00 24.93
N THR A 88 7.38 -16.53 25.52
CA THR A 88 8.39 -17.30 24.78
C THR A 88 7.85 -18.61 24.19
N ASP A 89 6.76 -19.13 24.73
CA ASP A 89 6.01 -20.27 24.22
C ASP A 89 5.02 -19.93 23.11
N GLY A 90 4.93 -18.66 22.72
CA GLY A 90 3.99 -18.13 21.74
C GLY A 90 2.58 -17.85 22.28
N THR A 91 2.34 -18.03 23.58
CA THR A 91 1.05 -17.74 24.21
C THR A 91 0.84 -16.23 24.30
N LEU A 92 -0.37 -15.78 24.01
CA LEU A 92 -0.76 -14.37 24.12
C LEU A 92 -1.31 -14.08 25.52
N TRP A 93 -0.83 -13.00 26.11
CA TRP A 93 -1.14 -12.56 27.46
C TRP A 93 -1.66 -11.12 27.46
N GLU A 94 -2.69 -10.88 28.25
CA GLU A 94 -3.15 -9.52 28.58
C GLU A 94 -2.98 -9.28 30.07
N ILE A 95 -2.42 -8.13 30.41
CA ILE A 95 -2.21 -7.67 31.79
C ILE A 95 -2.93 -6.37 31.98
N GLY A 96 -3.87 -6.33 32.92
CA GLY A 96 -4.70 -5.16 33.17
C GLY A 96 -4.23 -4.33 34.36
N LYS A 97 -4.46 -3.02 34.33
CA LYS A 97 -4.14 -2.07 35.43
C LYS A 97 -4.79 -2.39 36.76
N LYS A 98 -5.88 -3.15 36.76
CA LYS A 98 -6.52 -3.67 37.97
C LYS A 98 -5.91 -4.98 38.49
N GLY A 99 -4.75 -5.37 37.94
CA GLY A 99 -4.05 -6.56 38.38
C GLY A 99 -4.72 -7.87 37.99
N ARG A 100 -5.44 -7.88 36.89
CA ARG A 100 -5.95 -9.10 36.25
C ARG A 100 -5.03 -9.53 35.15
N VAL A 101 -4.78 -10.84 35.05
CA VAL A 101 -3.95 -11.45 34.02
C VAL A 101 -4.78 -12.48 33.25
N PHE A 102 -4.90 -12.26 31.97
CA PHE A 102 -5.61 -13.17 31.08
C PHE A 102 -4.65 -13.86 30.14
N ARG A 103 -4.86 -15.14 29.92
CA ARG A 103 -4.17 -15.96 28.94
C ARG A 103 -5.12 -16.30 27.79
N TYR A 104 -4.67 -16.14 26.57
CA TYR A 104 -5.42 -16.61 25.41
C TYR A 104 -5.33 -18.13 25.28
N ASP A 105 -6.48 -18.76 25.31
CA ASP A 105 -6.64 -20.19 25.04
C ASP A 105 -6.99 -20.39 23.57
N ALA A 106 -5.97 -20.66 22.75
CA ALA A 106 -6.14 -20.86 21.31
C ALA A 106 -7.02 -22.06 20.94
N LYS A 107 -7.12 -23.05 21.85
CA LYS A 107 -7.93 -24.26 21.66
C LYS A 107 -9.43 -23.99 21.77
N HIS A 108 -9.81 -23.03 22.61
CA HIS A 108 -11.21 -22.63 22.80
C HIS A 108 -11.52 -21.23 22.25
N ASP A 109 -10.53 -20.57 21.62
CA ASP A 109 -10.60 -19.23 21.02
C ASP A 109 -11.17 -18.18 21.99
N ARG A 110 -10.65 -18.14 23.21
CA ARG A 110 -11.08 -17.22 24.28
C ARG A 110 -9.94 -16.85 25.21
N PHE A 111 -10.11 -15.71 25.91
CA PHE A 111 -9.25 -15.35 27.03
C PHE A 111 -9.76 -15.95 28.32
N GLN A 112 -8.86 -16.48 29.14
CA GLN A 112 -9.12 -17.04 30.45
C GLN A 112 -8.40 -16.24 31.53
N LEU A 113 -9.10 -15.83 32.59
CA LEU A 113 -8.48 -15.23 33.74
C LEU A 113 -7.66 -16.31 34.48
N VAL A 114 -6.36 -16.06 34.62
CA VAL A 114 -5.44 -17.01 35.28
C VAL A 114 -4.88 -16.48 36.59
N TYR A 115 -4.84 -15.19 36.77
CA TYR A 115 -4.41 -14.55 38.01
C TYR A 115 -5.12 -13.21 38.23
N LYS A 116 -5.37 -12.86 39.49
CA LYS A 116 -5.79 -11.53 39.91
C LYS A 116 -5.10 -11.14 41.22
N LEU A 117 -4.78 -9.88 41.36
CA LEU A 117 -4.29 -9.33 42.62
C LEU A 117 -5.32 -9.53 43.75
N PRO A 118 -4.86 -9.68 45.01
CA PRO A 118 -5.75 -9.75 46.17
C PRO A 118 -6.68 -8.54 46.26
N ASP A 119 -7.94 -8.75 46.61
CA ASP A 119 -8.95 -7.71 46.67
C ASP A 119 -8.56 -6.58 47.66
N GLU A 120 -7.73 -6.86 48.66
CA GLU A 120 -7.19 -5.89 49.63
C GLU A 120 -6.28 -4.84 48.89
N VAL A 121 -5.51 -5.26 47.92
CA VAL A 121 -4.63 -4.39 47.13
C VAL A 121 -5.42 -3.53 46.14
N VAL A 122 -6.50 -4.10 45.60
CA VAL A 122 -7.35 -3.42 44.60
C VAL A 122 -8.35 -2.45 45.26
N LYS A 123 -8.71 -2.69 46.51
CA LYS A 123 -9.75 -1.92 47.23
C LYS A 123 -9.34 -0.46 47.42
N GLY A 124 -10.09 0.43 46.80
CA GLY A 124 -9.86 1.88 46.89
C GLY A 124 -8.83 2.45 45.92
N ASN A 125 -8.10 1.59 45.19
CA ASN A 125 -7.18 2.01 44.15
C ASN A 125 -7.76 1.63 42.77
N PRO A 126 -8.12 2.59 41.90
CA PRO A 126 -8.68 2.30 40.59
C PRO A 126 -7.64 1.68 39.60
N THR A 127 -6.35 1.92 39.84
CA THR A 127 -5.23 1.46 38.99
C THR A 127 -4.06 0.97 39.85
N PRO A 128 -4.22 -0.20 40.55
CA PRO A 128 -3.20 -0.66 41.50
C PRO A 128 -1.90 -1.14 40.84
N VAL A 129 -1.87 -1.28 39.51
CA VAL A 129 -0.68 -1.67 38.73
C VAL A 129 -0.20 -0.49 37.90
N SER A 130 1.03 -0.04 38.15
CA SER A 130 1.69 1.00 37.37
C SER A 130 2.25 0.43 36.06
N TYR A 131 2.84 -0.77 36.11
CA TYR A 131 3.39 -1.47 34.96
C TYR A 131 3.19 -2.98 35.03
N GLY A 132 2.90 -3.60 33.88
CA GLY A 132 2.77 -5.04 33.72
C GLY A 132 3.72 -5.56 32.65
N PHE A 133 4.44 -6.64 32.94
CA PHE A 133 5.47 -7.21 32.06
C PHE A 133 5.45 -8.73 32.15
N ILE A 134 5.89 -9.41 31.09
CA ILE A 134 6.17 -10.85 31.11
C ILE A 134 7.60 -11.08 30.65
N ASP A 135 8.40 -11.78 31.44
CA ASP A 135 9.79 -12.03 31.14
C ASP A 135 10.01 -13.32 30.32
N SER A 136 11.28 -13.57 29.94
CA SER A 136 11.66 -14.75 29.14
C SER A 136 11.52 -16.07 29.89
N ASN A 137 11.34 -16.03 31.20
CA ASN A 137 11.07 -17.19 32.06
C ASN A 137 9.57 -17.48 32.16
N ASN A 138 8.72 -16.69 31.47
CA ASN A 138 7.27 -16.68 31.56
C ASN A 138 6.75 -16.32 32.96
N ILE A 139 7.43 -15.43 33.66
CA ILE A 139 6.96 -14.81 34.90
C ILE A 139 6.27 -13.50 34.56
N VAL A 140 5.03 -13.35 34.97
CA VAL A 140 4.27 -12.10 34.86
C VAL A 140 4.59 -11.20 36.06
N TRP A 141 5.02 -9.98 35.79
CA TRP A 141 5.31 -8.96 36.77
C TRP A 141 4.15 -7.98 36.83
N LEU A 142 3.57 -7.75 37.99
CA LEU A 142 2.59 -6.71 38.26
C LEU A 142 3.23 -5.75 39.26
N CYS A 143 3.61 -4.57 38.77
CA CYS A 143 4.37 -3.60 39.56
C CYS A 143 3.46 -2.52 40.14
N ASN A 144 3.64 -2.18 41.41
CA ASN A 144 3.10 -0.96 42.01
C ASN A 144 4.17 -0.29 42.88
N GLU A 145 3.81 0.84 43.51
CA GLU A 145 4.75 1.61 44.34
C GLU A 145 5.18 0.85 45.59
N GLU A 146 4.38 -0.10 46.11
CA GLU A 146 4.62 -0.80 47.36
C GLU A 146 5.25 -2.18 47.14
N ALA A 147 4.85 -2.88 46.08
CA ALA A 147 5.26 -4.27 45.85
C ALA A 147 5.30 -4.67 44.37
N LEU A 148 6.06 -5.71 44.12
CA LEU A 148 6.11 -6.45 42.85
C LEU A 148 5.46 -7.79 43.05
N TYR A 149 4.40 -8.06 42.31
CA TYR A 149 3.69 -9.34 42.32
C TYR A 149 4.16 -10.15 41.12
N LEU A 150 4.86 -11.23 41.38
CA LEU A 150 5.41 -12.14 40.37
C LEU A 150 4.53 -13.37 40.28
N TYR A 151 3.93 -13.61 39.12
CA TYR A 151 3.15 -14.82 38.84
C TYR A 151 3.89 -15.70 37.84
N ASP A 152 4.38 -16.85 38.30
CA ASP A 152 4.99 -17.87 37.45
C ASP A 152 3.91 -18.65 36.71
N THR A 153 3.84 -18.49 35.41
CA THR A 153 2.81 -19.11 34.57
C THR A 153 2.95 -20.60 34.41
N ASN A 154 4.14 -21.16 34.70
CA ASN A 154 4.41 -22.59 34.59
C ASN A 154 4.00 -23.36 35.87
N SER A 155 4.33 -22.78 37.01
CA SER A 155 4.02 -23.40 38.32
C SER A 155 2.69 -22.91 38.91
N GLU A 156 2.07 -21.87 38.30
CA GLU A 156 0.85 -21.21 38.78
C GLU A 156 1.01 -20.62 40.20
N LYS A 157 2.24 -20.30 40.61
CA LYS A 157 2.56 -19.74 41.92
C LYS A 157 2.80 -18.22 41.81
N ASN A 158 2.41 -17.51 42.85
CA ASN A 158 2.72 -16.11 43.01
C ASN A 158 3.74 -15.88 44.13
N THR A 159 4.59 -14.89 43.92
CA THR A 159 5.55 -14.39 44.91
C THR A 159 5.36 -12.85 45.00
N VAL A 160 5.41 -12.35 46.21
CA VAL A 160 5.35 -10.90 46.47
C VAL A 160 6.68 -10.44 46.97
N ILE A 161 7.23 -9.41 46.33
CA ILE A 161 8.50 -8.78 46.67
C ILE A 161 8.22 -7.32 47.02
N GLU A 162 8.74 -6.85 48.15
CA GLU A 162 8.61 -5.45 48.54
C GLU A 162 9.33 -4.55 47.49
N ASN A 163 8.66 -3.51 47.04
CA ASN A 163 9.24 -2.57 46.08
C ASN A 163 10.05 -1.51 46.83
N HIS A 164 11.37 -1.68 46.86
CA HIS A 164 12.27 -0.74 47.52
C HIS A 164 12.68 0.45 46.63
N ILE A 165 12.17 0.55 45.37
CA ILE A 165 12.48 1.66 44.48
C ILE A 165 11.80 2.94 44.97
N GLY A 166 10.56 2.84 45.45
CA GLY A 166 9.77 3.99 45.93
C GLY A 166 9.39 4.98 44.79
N GLU A 167 9.49 4.55 43.53
CA GLU A 167 9.20 5.30 42.32
C GLU A 167 8.20 4.52 41.46
N SER A 168 7.50 5.22 40.58
CA SER A 168 6.53 4.58 39.67
C SER A 168 7.28 3.91 38.51
N ILE A 169 7.18 2.59 38.43
CA ILE A 169 7.79 1.82 37.32
C ILE A 169 7.01 2.10 36.05
N THR A 170 7.74 2.45 34.99
CA THR A 170 7.19 2.82 33.69
C THR A 170 7.55 1.85 32.57
N ASP A 171 8.69 1.15 32.73
CA ASP A 171 9.14 0.12 31.78
C ASP A 171 10.10 -0.86 32.44
N ILE A 172 10.19 -2.10 31.88
CA ILE A 172 11.13 -3.13 32.31
C ILE A 172 11.74 -3.77 31.07
N GLU A 173 13.05 -3.76 30.96
CA GLU A 173 13.79 -4.40 29.88
C GLU A 173 14.70 -5.51 30.44
N GLN A 174 14.52 -6.72 29.97
CA GLN A 174 15.29 -7.87 30.41
C GLN A 174 16.59 -8.01 29.64
N ILE A 175 17.72 -8.06 30.35
CA ILE A 175 19.07 -8.25 29.78
C ILE A 175 19.37 -9.73 29.56
N ASP A 176 19.11 -10.52 30.60
CA ASP A 176 19.25 -11.97 30.64
C ASP A 176 18.27 -12.54 31.70
N PRO A 177 18.18 -13.87 31.93
CA PRO A 177 17.17 -14.45 32.82
C PRO A 177 17.16 -13.92 34.27
N GLU A 178 18.24 -13.36 34.76
CA GLU A 178 18.36 -12.87 36.14
C GLU A 178 18.50 -11.33 36.22
N HIS A 179 18.88 -10.64 35.13
CA HIS A 179 19.17 -9.20 35.14
C HIS A 179 18.20 -8.38 34.31
N TYR A 180 17.82 -7.21 34.84
CA TYR A 180 16.85 -6.30 34.27
C TYR A 180 17.29 -4.84 34.37
N PHE A 181 16.88 -4.00 33.44
CA PHE A 181 16.78 -2.57 33.64
C PHE A 181 15.33 -2.19 33.94
N ILE A 182 15.13 -1.37 34.94
CA ILE A 182 13.82 -0.86 35.36
C ILE A 182 13.80 0.64 35.14
N GLY A 183 12.93 1.08 34.23
CA GLY A 183 12.65 2.49 34.00
C GLY A 183 11.58 3.00 34.96
N THR A 184 11.76 4.21 35.45
CA THR A 184 10.83 4.85 36.36
C THR A 184 10.47 6.26 35.90
N ASP A 185 9.57 6.90 36.61
CA ASP A 185 9.25 8.33 36.41
C ASP A 185 10.37 9.29 36.79
N VAL A 186 11.46 8.77 37.37
CA VAL A 186 12.62 9.57 37.84
C VAL A 186 13.94 9.17 37.16
N GLY A 187 14.08 7.90 36.72
CA GLY A 187 15.33 7.42 36.12
C GLY A 187 15.33 5.94 35.75
N VAL A 188 16.53 5.31 35.81
CA VAL A 188 16.72 3.88 35.52
C VAL A 188 17.45 3.20 36.65
N HIS A 189 16.99 2.00 37.02
CA HIS A 189 17.63 1.10 37.98
C HIS A 189 18.10 -0.17 37.29
N HIS A 190 19.20 -0.75 37.78
CA HIS A 190 19.61 -2.10 37.44
C HIS A 190 19.08 -3.06 38.53
N ALA A 191 18.48 -4.17 38.11
CA ALA A 191 17.90 -5.15 38.99
C ALA A 191 18.45 -6.54 38.70
N GLU A 192 18.73 -7.32 39.75
CA GLU A 192 19.02 -8.74 39.71
C GLU A 192 17.93 -9.48 40.47
N LEU A 193 17.22 -10.38 39.81
CA LEU A 193 16.23 -11.26 40.43
C LEU A 193 16.80 -12.65 40.55
N LYS A 194 17.11 -13.08 41.80
CA LYS A 194 17.65 -14.41 42.09
C LYS A 194 16.98 -14.99 43.30
N ASP A 195 16.58 -16.24 43.22
CA ASP A 195 15.93 -16.97 44.31
C ASP A 195 14.75 -16.21 44.95
N ASN A 196 13.97 -15.48 44.14
CA ASN A 196 12.87 -14.58 44.53
C ASN A 196 13.32 -13.37 45.40
N VAL A 197 14.57 -13.00 45.34
CA VAL A 197 15.11 -11.78 45.96
C VAL A 197 15.49 -10.81 44.82
N LEU A 198 14.94 -9.60 44.88
CA LEU A 198 15.27 -8.53 43.95
C LEU A 198 16.35 -7.62 44.59
N ASN A 199 17.54 -7.63 44.01
CA ASN A 199 18.62 -6.75 44.37
C ASN A 199 18.63 -5.56 43.43
N LEU A 200 18.45 -4.36 43.95
CA LEU A 200 18.43 -3.12 43.19
C LEU A 200 19.76 -2.40 43.31
N SER A 201 20.29 -1.94 42.20
CA SER A 201 21.47 -1.09 42.12
C SER A 201 21.10 0.21 41.42
N PRO A 202 21.19 1.38 42.06
CA PRO A 202 20.97 2.64 41.37
C PRO A 202 21.95 2.80 40.22
N CYS A 203 21.47 3.26 39.08
CA CYS A 203 22.35 3.57 37.96
C CYS A 203 22.94 4.98 38.15
N HIS A 204 24.00 5.11 38.98
CA HIS A 204 24.65 6.40 39.34
C HIS A 204 25.09 7.26 38.17
N TRP A 205 25.24 6.66 36.99
CA TRP A 205 25.58 7.38 35.76
C TRP A 205 24.40 8.21 35.19
N LEU A 206 23.18 8.07 35.74
CA LEU A 206 21.98 8.90 35.44
C LEU A 206 21.60 9.80 36.62
N ASP A 207 22.24 9.78 37.76
CA ASP A 207 21.86 10.50 39.01
C ASP A 207 21.66 12.02 38.82
N ASN A 208 22.28 12.61 37.79
CA ASN A 208 22.11 14.02 37.44
C ASN A 208 20.95 14.31 36.48
N LEU A 209 20.25 13.29 35.98
CA LEU A 209 19.23 13.40 34.96
C LEU A 209 17.91 12.85 35.50
N LYS A 210 17.26 13.63 36.38
CA LYS A 210 15.88 13.31 36.77
C LYS A 210 14.97 13.44 35.56
N MET A 211 14.55 12.32 34.99
CA MET A 211 13.69 12.26 33.81
C MET A 211 12.78 11.04 33.85
N GLN A 212 11.57 11.23 33.36
CA GLN A 212 10.65 10.12 33.16
C GLN A 212 11.14 9.27 31.97
N VAL A 213 11.35 7.99 32.22
CA VAL A 213 11.62 6.98 31.20
C VAL A 213 10.28 6.49 30.67
N ASN A 214 10.13 6.43 29.35
CA ASN A 214 8.95 5.85 28.70
C ASN A 214 9.21 4.47 28.13
N GLU A 215 10.45 4.22 27.68
CA GLU A 215 10.82 3.00 27.00
C GLU A 215 12.30 2.69 27.17
N LEU A 216 12.61 1.44 27.41
CA LEU A 216 13.95 0.88 27.43
C LEU A 216 14.09 -0.13 26.30
N TYR A 217 15.22 -0.16 25.65
CA TYR A 217 15.55 -1.17 24.65
C TYR A 217 17.02 -1.57 24.75
N PHE A 218 17.29 -2.82 25.05
CA PHE A 218 18.64 -3.37 25.15
C PHE A 218 19.05 -4.08 23.87
N HIS A 219 20.02 -3.49 23.17
CA HIS A 219 20.62 -4.12 22.00
C HIS A 219 21.74 -5.08 22.44
N LYS A 220 21.43 -6.38 22.45
CA LYS A 220 22.23 -7.43 23.06
C LYS A 220 23.62 -7.56 22.45
N GLU A 221 23.74 -7.52 21.11
CA GLU A 221 24.99 -7.73 20.39
C GLU A 221 26.02 -6.63 20.70
N SER A 222 25.58 -5.38 20.78
CA SER A 222 26.47 -4.24 21.08
C SER A 222 26.53 -3.90 22.56
N ARG A 223 25.71 -4.55 23.42
CA ARG A 223 25.59 -4.27 24.86
C ARG A 223 25.27 -2.81 25.17
N LYS A 224 24.32 -2.25 24.44
CA LYS A 224 23.88 -0.87 24.55
C LYS A 224 22.41 -0.80 24.96
N LEU A 225 22.12 0.01 25.97
CA LEU A 225 20.76 0.31 26.40
C LEU A 225 20.34 1.67 25.82
N PHE A 226 19.30 1.67 24.99
CA PHE A 226 18.66 2.87 24.50
C PHE A 226 17.53 3.25 25.46
N ILE A 227 17.45 4.52 25.83
CA ILE A 227 16.53 5.03 26.85
C ILE A 227 15.68 6.13 26.20
N GLY A 228 14.44 5.81 25.92
CA GLY A 228 13.42 6.74 25.44
C GLY A 228 12.76 7.46 26.60
N THR A 229 12.68 8.80 26.50
CA THR A 229 12.18 9.62 27.59
C THR A 229 10.93 10.40 27.23
N PHE A 230 10.24 10.91 28.24
CA PHE A 230 9.16 11.87 28.08
C PHE A 230 9.74 13.27 27.84
N GLN A 231 9.57 13.80 26.61
CA GLN A 231 9.98 15.16 26.20
C GLN A 231 11.45 15.54 26.43
N LYS A 232 12.36 14.54 26.53
CA LYS A 232 13.80 14.78 26.67
C LYS A 232 14.61 14.06 25.59
N GLY A 233 13.94 13.35 24.69
CA GLY A 233 14.53 12.63 23.57
C GLY A 233 15.14 11.29 23.95
N LEU A 234 16.24 10.95 23.30
CA LEU A 234 16.87 9.63 23.37
C LEU A 234 18.22 9.70 24.05
N TYR A 235 18.45 8.79 24.99
CA TYR A 235 19.75 8.57 25.64
C TYR A 235 20.25 7.15 25.34
N LEU A 236 21.55 6.98 25.43
CA LEU A 236 22.24 5.72 25.28
C LEU A 236 23.12 5.46 26.49
N TYR A 237 23.04 4.27 27.08
CA TYR A 237 24.03 3.75 27.99
C TYR A 237 24.85 2.64 27.34
N ASP A 238 26.13 2.85 27.16
CA ASP A 238 27.06 1.85 26.65
C ASP A 238 27.69 1.08 27.82
N MET A 239 27.27 -0.18 27.98
CA MET A 239 27.76 -1.05 29.05
C MET A 239 29.25 -1.43 28.92
N ASN A 240 29.85 -1.30 27.72
CA ASN A 240 31.26 -1.67 27.52
C ASN A 240 32.22 -0.61 28.09
N ILE A 241 31.80 0.65 28.08
CA ILE A 241 32.58 1.78 28.53
C ILE A 241 31.97 2.48 29.76
N HIS A 242 30.81 2.00 30.22
CA HIS A 242 30.05 2.56 31.36
C HIS A 242 29.77 4.06 31.22
N GLN A 243 29.35 4.51 30.03
CA GLN A 243 29.06 5.91 29.76
C GLN A 243 27.62 6.09 29.24
N THR A 244 27.02 7.18 29.70
CA THR A 244 25.73 7.66 29.18
C THR A 244 25.92 8.84 28.26
N ILE A 245 25.29 8.80 27.12
CA ILE A 245 25.36 9.82 26.08
C ILE A 245 23.95 10.26 25.72
N LYS A 246 23.69 11.57 25.69
CA LYS A 246 22.48 12.08 25.03
C LYS A 246 22.69 12.05 23.53
N LEU A 247 21.81 11.38 22.81
CA LEU A 247 21.91 11.28 21.36
C LEU A 247 21.25 12.50 20.71
N ASN A 248 22.05 13.26 19.94
CA ASN A 248 21.55 14.38 19.14
C ASN A 248 20.98 13.82 17.84
N ALA A 249 19.77 13.32 17.92
CA ALA A 249 19.09 12.58 16.86
C ALA A 249 17.98 13.40 16.16
N GLY A 250 17.88 14.71 16.44
CA GLY A 250 16.74 15.53 16.03
C GLY A 250 15.46 15.22 16.81
N LEU A 251 15.61 14.60 18.00
CA LEU A 251 14.51 14.14 18.86
C LEU A 251 14.59 14.77 20.27
N GLU A 252 15.31 15.88 20.44
CA GLU A 252 15.74 16.42 21.74
C GLU A 252 14.56 16.81 22.67
N ASP A 253 13.45 17.25 22.09
CA ASP A 253 12.24 17.68 22.83
C ASP A 253 11.03 16.80 22.47
N VAL A 254 11.27 15.57 22.00
CA VAL A 254 10.23 14.64 21.57
C VAL A 254 10.04 13.54 22.60
N SER A 255 8.77 13.15 22.84
CA SER A 255 8.44 11.97 23.64
C SER A 255 8.66 10.71 22.81
N ILE A 256 9.55 9.84 23.26
CA ILE A 256 9.75 8.52 22.68
C ILE A 256 8.69 7.57 23.25
N THR A 257 8.01 6.84 22.39
CA THR A 257 6.90 5.93 22.78
C THR A 257 7.30 4.47 22.70
N ARG A 258 8.12 4.08 21.71
CA ARG A 258 8.61 2.70 21.54
C ARG A 258 9.94 2.68 20.81
N ILE A 259 10.77 1.69 21.17
CA ILE A 259 12.05 1.38 20.51
C ILE A 259 12.06 -0.12 20.24
N LYS A 260 12.22 -0.57 18.98
CA LYS A 260 12.31 -1.99 18.64
C LYS A 260 13.33 -2.22 17.54
N ALA A 261 13.90 -3.43 17.49
CA ALA A 261 14.79 -3.83 16.40
C ALA A 261 14.07 -3.75 15.04
N PHE A 262 14.78 -3.24 14.04
CA PHE A 262 14.40 -3.35 12.64
C PHE A 262 15.18 -4.48 11.95
N ASN A 263 16.47 -4.54 12.23
CA ASN A 263 17.39 -5.62 11.87
C ASN A 263 18.58 -5.60 12.84
N ASP A 264 19.60 -6.43 12.61
CA ASP A 264 20.76 -6.58 13.48
C ASP A 264 21.56 -5.29 13.72
N LYS A 265 21.43 -4.28 12.87
CA LYS A 265 22.20 -3.02 12.94
C LYS A 265 21.33 -1.77 13.04
N GLU A 266 20.04 -1.89 12.88
CA GLU A 266 19.13 -0.75 12.86
C GLU A 266 17.97 -0.96 13.82
N ILE A 267 17.61 0.11 14.52
CA ILE A 267 16.43 0.20 15.38
C ILE A 267 15.44 1.21 14.81
N LEU A 268 14.16 0.98 15.07
CA LEU A 268 13.09 1.94 14.85
C LEU A 268 12.70 2.58 16.17
N ILE A 269 12.47 3.89 16.11
CA ILE A 269 12.12 4.73 17.25
C ILE A 269 10.81 5.43 16.92
N ALA A 270 9.73 5.04 17.58
CA ALA A 270 8.43 5.69 17.47
C ALA A 270 8.32 6.84 18.46
N THR A 271 7.55 7.85 18.07
CA THR A 271 7.42 9.09 18.82
C THR A 271 5.97 9.54 18.91
N ASP A 272 5.69 10.38 19.89
CA ASP A 272 4.44 11.13 19.96
C ASP A 272 4.62 12.48 19.28
N GLY A 273 4.20 12.55 18.01
CA GLY A 273 4.13 13.78 17.22
C GLY A 273 5.23 13.98 16.16
N ALA A 274 6.30 13.15 16.13
CA ALA A 274 7.36 13.29 15.12
C ALA A 274 7.48 12.07 14.17
N GLY A 275 6.59 11.06 14.29
CA GLY A 275 6.58 9.86 13.45
C GLY A 275 7.53 8.78 13.92
N VAL A 276 8.10 8.01 12.99
CA VAL A 276 9.06 6.93 13.24
C VAL A 276 10.41 7.27 12.63
N TYR A 277 11.44 7.15 13.43
CA TYR A 277 12.84 7.35 13.03
C TYR A 277 13.56 6.00 12.92
N LYS A 278 14.59 5.97 12.10
CA LYS A 278 15.45 4.81 11.96
C LYS A 278 16.89 5.20 12.35
N MET A 279 17.48 4.44 13.25
CA MET A 279 18.84 4.68 13.75
C MET A 279 19.72 3.47 13.54
N ASN A 280 20.95 3.70 13.11
CA ASN A 280 22.01 2.69 13.10
C ASN A 280 22.68 2.63 14.47
N VAL A 281 22.75 1.44 15.08
CA VAL A 281 23.23 1.22 16.46
C VAL A 281 24.75 1.42 16.64
N ASP A 282 25.53 1.38 15.56
CA ASP A 282 26.97 1.56 15.59
C ASP A 282 27.41 3.00 15.35
N THR A 283 26.78 3.65 14.36
CA THR A 283 27.13 5.02 13.95
C THR A 283 26.29 6.09 14.61
N TYR A 284 25.19 5.72 15.25
CA TYR A 284 24.15 6.59 15.84
C TYR A 284 23.51 7.55 14.82
N LYS A 285 23.69 7.29 13.53
CA LYS A 285 23.02 8.06 12.50
C LYS A 285 21.53 7.77 12.60
N CYS A 286 20.73 8.82 12.83
CA CYS A 286 19.30 8.77 12.99
C CYS A 286 18.63 9.66 11.93
N ASP A 287 17.76 9.06 11.14
CA ASP A 287 17.05 9.77 10.08
C ASP A 287 15.52 9.54 10.22
N PRO A 288 14.68 10.53 9.88
CA PRO A 288 13.24 10.31 9.74
C PRO A 288 12.97 9.19 8.75
N TYR A 289 12.14 8.22 9.12
CA TYR A 289 11.90 7.04 8.31
C TYR A 289 10.45 6.90 7.85
N ILE A 290 9.48 7.15 8.73
CA ILE A 290 8.07 7.17 8.44
C ILE A 290 7.48 8.41 9.10
N VAL A 291 7.18 9.43 8.28
CA VAL A 291 6.68 10.72 8.76
C VAL A 291 5.45 11.10 7.95
N ALA A 292 4.47 11.73 8.58
CA ALA A 292 3.31 12.25 7.89
C ALA A 292 3.71 13.39 6.94
N ASP A 293 3.18 13.32 5.73
CA ASP A 293 3.24 14.40 4.76
C ASP A 293 1.82 14.66 4.25
N TYR A 294 1.20 15.70 4.75
CA TYR A 294 -0.18 16.06 4.41
C TYR A 294 -0.34 16.54 2.95
N ASN A 295 0.76 16.79 2.26
CA ASN A 295 0.77 17.11 0.83
C ASN A 295 0.95 15.88 -0.06
N SER A 296 1.26 14.73 0.53
CA SER A 296 1.47 13.47 -0.18
C SER A 296 0.36 12.47 0.12
N TYR A 297 -0.28 11.97 -0.93
CA TYR A 297 -1.28 10.89 -0.81
C TYR A 297 -0.69 9.53 -0.39
N ASN A 298 0.64 9.41 -0.42
CA ASN A 298 1.38 8.20 -0.06
C ASN A 298 2.18 8.34 1.22
N ALA A 299 1.84 9.29 2.07
CA ALA A 299 2.47 9.45 3.36
C ALA A 299 1.51 9.04 4.48
N MET A 300 2.07 8.80 5.64
CA MET A 300 1.31 8.56 6.87
C MET A 300 0.45 9.79 7.21
N ASN A 301 -0.75 9.57 7.75
CA ASN A 301 -1.71 10.64 8.04
C ASN A 301 -1.56 11.26 9.45
N GLY A 302 -0.59 10.82 10.23
CA GLY A 302 -0.35 11.34 11.59
C GLY A 302 0.97 10.85 12.14
N ASN A 303 1.58 11.63 13.04
CA ASN A 303 2.93 11.43 13.57
C ASN A 303 2.96 10.90 15.01
N SER A 304 1.81 10.66 15.65
CA SER A 304 1.75 10.11 17.00
C SER A 304 1.60 8.60 16.95
N ILE A 305 2.68 7.88 17.19
CA ILE A 305 2.75 6.42 17.13
C ILE A 305 2.94 5.86 18.54
N TYR A 306 1.94 5.13 19.06
CA TYR A 306 1.99 4.59 20.42
C TYR A 306 2.69 3.24 20.52
N ASP A 307 2.55 2.40 19.49
CA ASP A 307 3.26 1.14 19.38
C ASP A 307 3.43 0.77 17.89
N PHE A 308 4.35 -0.12 17.60
CA PHE A 308 4.52 -0.69 16.27
C PHE A 308 5.01 -2.13 16.32
N TYR A 309 4.76 -2.87 15.25
CA TYR A 309 5.24 -4.24 15.08
C TYR A 309 5.85 -4.41 13.68
N VAL A 310 7.08 -4.93 13.63
CA VAL A 310 7.79 -5.24 12.38
C VAL A 310 7.50 -6.70 12.00
N ASP A 311 6.83 -6.92 10.87
CA ASP A 311 6.46 -8.22 10.34
C ASP A 311 7.09 -8.42 8.95
N GLY A 312 8.37 -8.74 8.93
CA GLY A 312 9.17 -8.78 7.70
C GLY A 312 9.19 -7.42 7.00
N ASP A 313 8.67 -7.37 5.78
CA ASP A 313 8.60 -6.11 5.02
C ASP A 313 7.45 -5.19 5.44
N ARG A 314 6.59 -5.61 6.36
CA ARG A 314 5.47 -4.82 6.87
C ARG A 314 5.78 -4.20 8.22
N ILE A 315 5.35 -2.96 8.39
CA ILE A 315 5.37 -2.27 9.68
C ILE A 315 3.94 -1.87 10.03
N TRP A 316 3.44 -2.46 11.10
CA TRP A 316 2.14 -2.14 11.69
C TRP A 316 2.34 -1.06 12.73
N MET A 317 1.55 0.00 12.71
CA MET A 317 1.71 1.15 13.59
C MET A 317 0.37 1.51 14.23
N ALA A 318 0.36 1.63 15.56
CA ALA A 318 -0.74 2.20 16.33
C ALA A 318 -0.68 3.73 16.20
N ASN A 319 -1.37 4.27 15.22
CA ASN A 319 -1.30 5.67 14.82
C ASN A 319 -2.49 6.46 15.38
N TYR A 320 -2.25 7.26 16.40
CA TYR A 320 -3.30 8.08 17.03
C TYR A 320 -3.54 9.38 16.22
N PRO A 321 -4.78 9.80 16.00
CA PRO A 321 -6.07 9.19 16.36
C PRO A 321 -6.69 8.34 15.22
N ILE A 322 -5.91 7.81 14.31
CA ILE A 322 -6.37 7.19 13.05
C ILE A 322 -6.82 5.75 13.28
N GLY A 323 -6.10 4.99 14.11
CA GLY A 323 -6.25 3.56 14.34
C GLY A 323 -4.97 2.83 14.02
N ILE A 324 -4.99 1.95 13.03
CA ILE A 324 -3.82 1.18 12.59
C ILE A 324 -3.39 1.68 11.22
N THR A 325 -2.12 1.98 11.09
CA THR A 325 -1.47 2.24 9.81
C THR A 325 -0.52 1.11 9.50
N VAL A 326 -0.65 0.51 8.32
CA VAL A 326 0.24 -0.56 7.84
C VAL A 326 1.05 0.00 6.68
N ARG A 327 2.37 0.03 6.83
CA ARG A 327 3.30 0.28 5.73
C ARG A 327 3.79 -1.06 5.22
N ASN A 328 3.70 -1.29 3.92
CA ASN A 328 4.26 -2.48 3.28
C ASN A 328 5.34 -2.07 2.28
N ASN A 329 6.58 -2.51 2.52
CA ASN A 329 7.72 -2.25 1.64
C ASN A 329 7.73 -3.17 0.41
N GLN A 330 6.92 -4.22 0.40
CA GLN A 330 6.79 -5.14 -0.75
C GLN A 330 5.88 -4.60 -1.84
N TYR A 331 5.01 -3.65 -1.51
CA TYR A 331 4.21 -3.03 -2.55
C TYR A 331 5.13 -2.26 -3.48
N ALA A 332 4.88 -2.49 -4.73
CA ALA A 332 5.62 -1.95 -5.83
C ALA A 332 5.94 -0.46 -5.63
N SER A 333 7.21 -0.13 -5.72
CA SER A 333 7.65 1.26 -5.76
C SER A 333 7.31 1.83 -7.13
N TYR A 334 6.27 2.63 -7.24
CA TYR A 334 6.00 3.44 -8.41
C TYR A 334 6.09 4.93 -8.04
N GLN A 335 6.44 5.74 -8.99
CA GLN A 335 6.41 7.18 -8.81
C GLN A 335 5.03 7.70 -9.25
N TRP A 336 4.36 8.42 -8.35
CA TRP A 336 3.13 9.11 -8.69
C TRP A 336 3.39 10.58 -8.99
N ILE A 337 3.15 10.96 -10.25
CA ILE A 337 3.41 12.31 -10.77
C ILE A 337 2.09 13.08 -10.72
N LYS A 338 2.01 14.09 -9.85
CA LYS A 338 0.78 14.85 -9.58
C LYS A 338 0.98 16.36 -9.62
N HIS A 339 -0.14 17.05 -9.77
CA HIS A 339 -0.23 18.49 -9.54
C HIS A 339 -0.16 18.80 -8.03
N SER A 340 0.62 19.81 -7.67
CA SER A 340 0.69 20.33 -6.31
C SER A 340 0.26 21.79 -6.30
N ILE A 341 -0.83 22.09 -5.59
CA ILE A 341 -1.41 23.43 -5.53
C ILE A 341 -0.37 24.44 -5.00
N GLY A 342 -0.16 25.51 -5.77
CA GLY A 342 0.81 26.55 -5.43
C GLY A 342 2.27 26.24 -5.75
N ASN A 343 2.58 25.02 -6.16
CA ASN A 343 3.92 24.59 -6.54
C ASN A 343 4.07 24.56 -8.08
N LYS A 344 4.80 25.51 -8.66
CA LYS A 344 5.09 25.52 -10.09
C LYS A 344 6.06 24.41 -10.54
N GLN A 345 6.75 23.76 -9.61
CA GLN A 345 7.63 22.63 -9.86
C GLN A 345 6.86 21.31 -9.70
N SER A 346 5.70 21.19 -10.31
CA SER A 346 4.86 20.01 -10.36
C SER A 346 4.08 19.95 -11.68
N LEU A 347 3.41 18.85 -11.93
CA LEU A 347 2.48 18.70 -13.05
C LEU A 347 1.44 19.86 -13.04
N VAL A 348 1.10 20.39 -14.19
CA VAL A 348 0.21 21.56 -14.28
C VAL A 348 -1.26 21.22 -14.00
N ASN A 349 -1.65 19.96 -14.23
CA ASN A 349 -3.00 19.46 -13.95
C ASN A 349 -2.99 17.93 -13.85
N ASP A 350 -3.80 17.33 -12.97
CA ASP A 350 -3.84 15.89 -12.74
C ASP A 350 -4.50 15.08 -13.87
N GLN A 351 -5.33 15.68 -14.70
CA GLN A 351 -5.92 14.99 -15.84
C GLN A 351 -4.89 14.88 -16.97
N VAL A 352 -4.21 13.75 -17.09
CA VAL A 352 -3.15 13.49 -18.06
C VAL A 352 -3.69 12.69 -19.24
N ASN A 353 -3.79 13.33 -20.39
CA ASN A 353 -4.44 12.80 -21.60
C ASN A 353 -3.47 12.13 -22.59
N ALA A 354 -2.21 12.59 -22.64
CA ALA A 354 -1.17 11.99 -23.46
C ALA A 354 0.21 12.21 -22.84
N ILE A 355 1.12 11.30 -23.08
CA ILE A 355 2.50 11.34 -22.57
C ILE A 355 3.46 10.93 -23.69
N ILE A 356 4.58 11.65 -23.84
CA ILE A 356 5.70 11.22 -24.65
C ILE A 356 7.03 11.45 -23.94
N GLU A 357 8.03 10.66 -24.27
CA GLU A 357 9.45 10.90 -23.97
C GLU A 357 10.12 11.44 -25.24
N ASP A 358 10.76 12.61 -25.16
CA ASP A 358 11.43 13.20 -26.31
C ASP A 358 12.81 12.55 -26.60
N HIS A 359 13.47 12.99 -27.64
CA HIS A 359 14.77 12.45 -28.06
C HIS A 359 15.88 12.62 -27.00
N GLU A 360 15.77 13.63 -26.12
CA GLU A 360 16.70 13.91 -25.02
C GLU A 360 16.33 13.14 -23.74
N GLY A 361 15.18 12.44 -23.69
CA GLY A 361 14.67 11.70 -22.54
C GLY A 361 13.85 12.53 -21.56
N ASP A 362 13.47 13.75 -21.94
CA ASP A 362 12.57 14.59 -21.16
C ASP A 362 11.11 14.19 -21.40
N LEU A 363 10.26 14.39 -20.38
CA LEU A 363 8.87 13.95 -20.40
C LEU A 363 7.90 15.09 -20.66
N TRP A 364 6.96 14.85 -21.55
CA TRP A 364 5.90 15.79 -21.91
C TRP A 364 4.55 15.20 -21.56
N PHE A 365 3.70 16.01 -20.93
CA PHE A 365 2.36 15.64 -20.48
C PHE A 365 1.33 16.60 -21.06
N ALA A 366 0.41 16.10 -21.86
CA ALA A 366 -0.77 16.84 -22.31
C ALA A 366 -1.86 16.72 -21.23
N THR A 367 -2.42 17.84 -20.81
CA THR A 367 -3.38 17.88 -19.72
C THR A 367 -4.63 18.70 -20.05
N ASN A 368 -5.60 18.68 -19.11
CA ASN A 368 -6.77 19.55 -19.22
C ASN A 368 -6.47 21.04 -18.94
N ASN A 369 -5.24 21.38 -18.58
CA ASN A 369 -4.82 22.77 -18.36
C ASN A 369 -3.43 23.04 -18.97
N GLY A 370 -3.30 22.85 -20.27
CA GLY A 370 -2.02 23.06 -20.96
C GLY A 370 -1.14 21.83 -20.98
N ILE A 371 0.17 22.05 -21.11
CA ILE A 371 1.19 21.03 -21.29
C ILE A 371 2.27 21.22 -20.24
N SER A 372 2.74 20.12 -19.65
CA SER A 372 3.91 20.10 -18.77
C SER A 372 5.09 19.43 -19.44
N LEU A 373 6.27 20.02 -19.27
CA LEU A 373 7.56 19.45 -19.58
C LEU A 373 8.32 19.18 -18.28
N TYR A 374 8.77 17.97 -18.08
CA TYR A 374 9.70 17.60 -17.00
C TYR A 374 11.07 17.30 -17.56
N SER A 375 12.06 18.14 -17.25
CA SER A 375 13.44 17.88 -17.63
C SER A 375 14.06 16.83 -16.68
N THR A 376 14.44 15.70 -17.23
CA THR A 376 15.05 14.59 -16.47
C THR A 376 16.45 14.90 -15.98
N GLN A 377 17.18 15.80 -16.66
CA GLN A 377 18.52 16.22 -16.30
C GLN A 377 18.52 17.25 -15.17
N THR A 378 17.70 18.30 -15.29
CA THR A 378 17.64 19.41 -14.32
C THR A 378 16.65 19.19 -13.19
N LYS A 379 15.77 18.20 -13.33
CA LYS A 379 14.65 17.90 -12.40
C LYS A 379 13.66 19.07 -12.27
N GLN A 380 13.54 19.89 -13.31
CA GLN A 380 12.67 21.07 -13.32
C GLN A 380 11.44 20.86 -14.18
N TRP A 381 10.34 21.46 -13.74
CA TRP A 381 9.09 21.51 -14.48
C TRP A 381 8.91 22.83 -15.19
N HIS A 382 8.36 22.75 -16.40
CA HIS A 382 7.93 23.91 -17.18
C HIS A 382 6.51 23.66 -17.69
N SER A 383 5.73 24.72 -17.84
CA SER A 383 4.38 24.64 -18.39
C SER A 383 4.23 25.51 -19.65
N PHE A 384 3.30 25.11 -20.51
CA PHE A 384 2.96 25.85 -21.73
C PHE A 384 1.45 25.92 -21.87
N LEU A 385 0.95 27.08 -22.32
CA LEU A 385 -0.47 27.26 -22.64
C LEU A 385 -1.43 26.95 -21.49
N SER A 386 -0.96 27.06 -20.27
CA SER A 386 -1.76 26.92 -19.08
C SER A 386 -2.41 28.22 -18.63
N VAL A 387 -3.42 28.16 -17.79
CA VAL A 387 -4.02 29.31 -17.13
C VAL A 387 -2.97 30.09 -16.33
N PHE A 388 -1.99 29.40 -15.74
CA PHE A 388 -0.91 30.03 -14.97
C PHE A 388 0.06 30.84 -15.82
N ASP A 389 0.25 30.46 -17.08
CA ASP A 389 1.17 31.17 -18.00
C ASP A 389 0.52 32.40 -18.59
N SER A 390 -0.79 32.34 -18.85
CA SER A 390 -1.52 33.41 -19.54
C SER A 390 -2.05 34.50 -18.61
N GLY A 391 -2.15 34.24 -17.32
CA GLY A 391 -2.85 35.12 -16.36
C GLY A 391 -4.34 35.33 -16.65
N ASN A 392 -4.87 34.64 -17.67
CA ASN A 392 -6.24 34.79 -18.14
C ASN A 392 -7.02 33.47 -18.01
N VAL A 393 -7.87 33.39 -17.01
CA VAL A 393 -8.68 32.22 -16.67
C VAL A 393 -9.61 31.75 -17.81
N THR A 394 -9.87 32.60 -18.80
CA THR A 394 -10.76 32.26 -19.92
C THR A 394 -10.06 31.53 -21.09
N LYS A 395 -8.73 31.36 -21.05
CA LYS A 395 -7.94 30.69 -22.09
C LYS A 395 -7.34 29.38 -21.56
N ASN A 396 -8.18 28.45 -21.12
CA ASN A 396 -7.75 27.11 -20.81
C ASN A 396 -7.70 26.25 -22.07
N HIS A 397 -6.52 25.69 -22.39
CA HIS A 397 -6.34 24.78 -23.50
C HIS A 397 -6.24 23.33 -23.01
N VAL A 398 -7.17 22.48 -23.44
CA VAL A 398 -7.15 21.03 -23.21
C VAL A 398 -6.39 20.38 -24.35
N PHE A 399 -5.31 19.67 -24.04
CA PHE A 399 -4.55 18.88 -25.00
C PHE A 399 -4.76 17.39 -24.79
N ILE A 400 -4.86 16.63 -25.89
CA ILE A 400 -5.23 15.21 -25.88
C ILE A 400 -4.30 14.32 -26.71
N SER A 401 -3.34 14.91 -27.43
CA SER A 401 -2.30 14.16 -28.16
C SER A 401 -1.00 14.93 -28.23
N LEU A 402 0.13 14.23 -28.30
CA LEU A 402 1.49 14.78 -28.40
C LEU A 402 2.31 13.97 -29.42
N CYS A 403 3.21 14.64 -30.13
CA CYS A 403 4.18 13.99 -30.99
C CYS A 403 5.44 14.85 -31.14
N GLU A 404 6.64 14.29 -31.01
CA GLU A 404 7.89 14.93 -31.38
C GLU A 404 8.07 14.81 -32.92
N VAL A 405 7.78 15.88 -33.65
CA VAL A 405 7.83 15.87 -35.10
C VAL A 405 9.25 16.06 -35.66
N SER A 406 10.11 16.74 -34.92
CA SER A 406 11.55 16.82 -35.14
C SER A 406 12.25 17.07 -33.80
N PRO A 407 13.58 16.82 -33.67
CA PRO A 407 14.28 17.01 -32.41
C PRO A 407 14.02 18.36 -31.75
N GLY A 408 13.39 18.33 -30.56
CA GLY A 408 13.02 19.51 -29.78
C GLY A 408 11.80 20.29 -30.29
N ILE A 409 11.08 19.79 -31.30
CA ILE A 409 9.81 20.37 -31.77
C ILE A 409 8.66 19.40 -31.48
N ILE A 410 7.81 19.81 -30.58
CA ILE A 410 6.66 19.01 -30.14
C ILE A 410 5.38 19.60 -30.75
N TRP A 411 4.57 18.74 -31.35
CA TRP A 411 3.20 19.10 -31.72
C TRP A 411 2.22 18.56 -30.69
N ALA A 412 1.29 19.44 -30.32
CA ALA A 412 0.23 19.14 -29.36
C ALA A 412 -1.14 19.29 -29.96
N GLY A 413 -1.93 18.26 -29.99
CA GLY A 413 -3.30 18.26 -30.49
C GLY A 413 -4.30 18.60 -29.39
N GLY A 414 -5.13 19.61 -29.67
CA GLY A 414 -6.12 20.12 -28.72
C GLY A 414 -7.48 19.45 -28.85
N TYR A 415 -8.26 19.46 -27.77
CA TYR A 415 -9.65 19.03 -27.75
C TYR A 415 -10.57 19.95 -28.60
N SER A 416 -10.30 21.24 -28.62
CA SER A 416 -11.09 22.22 -29.37
C SER A 416 -10.24 23.36 -29.95
N SER A 417 -8.92 23.23 -29.92
CA SER A 417 -7.99 24.32 -30.23
C SER A 417 -7.04 24.03 -31.41
N GLY A 418 -7.17 22.88 -32.08
CA GLY A 418 -6.31 22.50 -33.20
C GLY A 418 -4.92 22.05 -32.76
N ILE A 419 -3.89 22.29 -33.59
CA ILE A 419 -2.51 21.89 -33.32
C ILE A 419 -1.69 23.10 -32.87
N TYR A 420 -0.91 22.92 -31.80
CA TYR A 420 0.12 23.85 -31.37
C TYR A 420 1.51 23.23 -31.57
N GLN A 421 2.45 24.06 -32.01
CA GLN A 421 3.85 23.68 -32.10
C GLN A 421 4.63 24.30 -30.95
N ILE A 422 5.40 23.49 -30.24
CA ILE A 422 6.24 23.94 -29.14
C ILE A 422 7.70 23.75 -29.54
N ASN A 423 8.47 24.82 -29.48
CA ASN A 423 9.91 24.79 -29.64
C ASN A 423 10.56 24.72 -28.25
N LYS A 424 11.11 23.56 -27.90
CA LYS A 424 11.76 23.33 -26.60
C LYS A 424 12.92 24.27 -26.35
N LYS A 425 13.77 24.48 -27.33
CA LYS A 425 14.96 25.35 -27.20
C LYS A 425 14.61 26.82 -26.96
N GLN A 426 13.53 27.29 -27.57
CA GLN A 426 13.05 28.67 -27.41
C GLN A 426 12.07 28.82 -26.25
N MET A 427 11.62 27.73 -25.66
CA MET A 427 10.55 27.67 -24.66
C MET A 427 9.30 28.43 -25.12
N LYS A 428 8.92 28.24 -26.37
CA LYS A 428 7.81 28.99 -27.02
C LYS A 428 6.82 28.04 -27.66
N ALA A 429 5.53 28.30 -27.44
CA ALA A 429 4.42 27.60 -28.05
C ALA A 429 3.66 28.53 -29.00
N GLU A 430 3.37 28.08 -30.19
CA GLU A 430 2.65 28.81 -31.22
C GLU A 430 1.56 27.96 -31.86
N PHE A 431 0.46 28.58 -32.25
CA PHE A 431 -0.57 27.90 -33.03
C PHE A 431 -0.01 27.50 -34.40
N PHE A 432 -0.18 26.23 -34.77
CA PHE A 432 0.29 25.78 -36.08
C PHE A 432 -0.67 26.21 -37.18
N THR A 433 -0.20 27.14 -38.00
CA THR A 433 -0.93 27.64 -39.19
C THR A 433 -0.12 27.27 -40.44
N PRO A 434 -0.59 26.32 -41.25
CA PRO A 434 0.06 26.05 -42.53
C PRO A 434 0.01 27.24 -43.45
N SER A 435 1.11 27.56 -44.13
CA SER A 435 1.25 28.74 -45.00
C SER A 435 0.47 28.63 -46.32
N THR A 436 -0.23 27.54 -46.60
CA THR A 436 -0.84 27.23 -47.90
C THR A 436 -2.36 26.99 -47.87
N PHE A 437 -3.06 27.41 -46.80
CA PHE A 437 -4.52 27.29 -46.74
C PHE A 437 -5.18 28.43 -47.55
N SER A 438 -5.86 28.08 -48.65
CA SER A 438 -6.94 28.93 -49.16
C SER A 438 -8.16 28.74 -48.24
N ASP A 439 -8.80 29.83 -47.87
CA ASP A 439 -9.89 29.90 -46.86
C ASP A 439 -11.15 29.05 -47.18
N SER A 440 -11.21 28.35 -48.32
CA SER A 440 -12.43 27.69 -48.80
C SER A 440 -12.56 26.20 -48.56
N ASP A 441 -11.46 25.46 -48.25
CA ASP A 441 -11.54 24.00 -48.35
C ASP A 441 -11.33 23.19 -47.03
N ILE A 442 -11.00 23.86 -45.94
CA ILE A 442 -10.75 23.10 -44.70
C ILE A 442 -11.36 23.84 -43.51
N ARG A 443 -12.50 23.33 -43.01
CA ARG A 443 -12.85 23.61 -41.61
C ARG A 443 -11.67 23.07 -40.76
N PRO A 444 -10.97 23.94 -40.00
CA PRO A 444 -9.87 23.48 -39.18
C PRO A 444 -10.43 22.43 -38.21
N ASP A 445 -9.96 21.18 -38.31
CA ASP A 445 -10.30 20.20 -37.34
C ASP A 445 -9.69 20.66 -36.01
N LYS A 446 -10.55 21.04 -35.07
CA LYS A 446 -10.13 21.58 -33.78
C LYS A 446 -9.92 20.44 -32.76
N TYR A 447 -10.48 19.29 -33.05
CA TYR A 447 -10.37 18.09 -32.22
C TYR A 447 -9.32 17.14 -32.81
N ILE A 448 -8.13 17.11 -32.23
CA ILE A 448 -6.99 16.33 -32.71
C ILE A 448 -6.68 15.21 -31.70
N ARG A 449 -7.24 14.04 -31.95
CA ARG A 449 -7.18 12.90 -31.01
C ARG A 449 -5.86 12.13 -31.12
N SER A 450 -5.31 11.98 -32.31
CA SER A 450 -4.07 11.27 -32.55
C SER A 450 -3.15 12.06 -33.48
N ILE A 451 -1.88 12.13 -33.13
CA ILE A 451 -0.79 12.66 -33.95
C ILE A 451 0.35 11.66 -33.91
N MET A 452 0.84 11.25 -35.07
CA MET A 452 2.00 10.37 -35.14
C MET A 452 2.92 10.78 -36.30
N LYS A 453 4.18 10.38 -36.21
CA LYS A 453 5.18 10.52 -37.27
C LYS A 453 5.48 9.14 -37.85
N ASP A 454 5.35 9.00 -39.17
CA ASP A 454 5.69 7.77 -39.86
C ASP A 454 7.21 7.60 -40.09
N SER A 455 7.63 6.44 -40.52
CA SER A 455 9.04 6.11 -40.82
C SER A 455 9.64 6.98 -41.93
N ALA A 456 8.80 7.48 -42.85
CA ALA A 456 9.19 8.42 -43.92
C ALA A 456 9.30 9.88 -43.47
N GLY A 457 8.93 10.19 -42.22
CA GLY A 457 8.99 11.52 -41.63
C GLY A 457 7.75 12.37 -41.83
N ASN A 458 6.67 11.84 -42.42
CA ASN A 458 5.40 12.56 -42.53
C ASN A 458 4.66 12.49 -41.20
N ILE A 459 3.91 13.59 -40.92
CA ILE A 459 3.08 13.68 -39.72
C ILE A 459 1.64 13.34 -40.08
N TRP A 460 1.06 12.41 -39.37
CA TRP A 460 -0.33 12.02 -39.51
C TRP A 460 -1.15 12.58 -38.36
N SER A 461 -2.30 13.17 -38.68
CA SER A 461 -3.22 13.64 -37.64
C SER A 461 -4.65 13.24 -37.94
N GLY A 462 -5.35 12.78 -36.89
CA GLY A 462 -6.74 12.36 -36.95
C GLY A 462 -7.52 12.84 -35.75
N GLY A 463 -8.81 12.97 -35.95
CA GLY A 463 -9.73 13.41 -34.91
C GLY A 463 -11.18 13.23 -35.33
N TYR A 464 -12.00 14.27 -35.18
CA TYR A 464 -13.41 14.18 -35.50
C TYR A 464 -13.68 14.04 -36.99
N TYR A 465 -12.91 14.74 -37.84
CA TYR A 465 -13.06 14.76 -39.31
C TYR A 465 -11.75 14.40 -39.99
N ASN A 466 -11.83 13.56 -41.01
CA ASN A 466 -10.78 13.24 -41.98
C ASN A 466 -9.38 13.01 -41.41
N LEU A 467 -8.70 12.04 -41.99
CA LEU A 467 -7.28 11.80 -41.77
C LEU A 467 -6.45 12.81 -42.60
N LYS A 468 -5.39 13.37 -42.03
CA LYS A 468 -4.47 14.28 -42.69
C LYS A 468 -3.05 13.78 -42.60
N GLN A 469 -2.33 13.83 -43.70
CA GLN A 469 -0.90 13.65 -43.82
C GLN A 469 -0.24 15.01 -44.06
N ILE A 470 0.71 15.37 -43.23
CA ILE A 470 1.39 16.66 -43.25
C ILE A 470 2.86 16.45 -43.53
N ASP A 471 3.35 16.92 -44.66
CA ASP A 471 4.78 16.99 -44.96
C ASP A 471 5.38 18.19 -44.21
N PHE A 472 6.11 17.87 -43.12
CA PHE A 472 6.70 18.94 -42.29
C PHE A 472 7.72 19.80 -43.02
N SER A 473 8.49 19.23 -43.94
CA SER A 473 9.55 19.92 -44.71
C SER A 473 8.98 20.84 -45.80
N ARG A 474 7.90 20.40 -46.44
CA ARG A 474 7.27 21.08 -47.57
C ARG A 474 6.03 21.88 -47.20
N LYS A 475 5.53 21.71 -45.95
CA LYS A 475 4.30 22.34 -45.46
C LYS A 475 3.04 21.99 -46.28
N ASN A 476 3.07 20.87 -47.02
CA ASN A 476 1.93 20.38 -47.77
C ASN A 476 1.04 19.51 -46.90
N ILE A 477 -0.25 19.57 -47.10
CA ILE A 477 -1.24 18.76 -46.41
C ILE A 477 -2.02 17.99 -47.46
N ARG A 478 -2.01 16.64 -47.30
CA ARG A 478 -2.90 15.74 -48.02
C ARG A 478 -4.03 15.32 -47.08
N THR A 479 -5.26 15.52 -47.51
CA THR A 479 -6.46 15.10 -46.76
C THR A 479 -7.01 13.82 -47.35
N TYR A 480 -7.33 12.85 -46.51
CA TYR A 480 -7.98 11.60 -46.88
C TYR A 480 -9.43 11.64 -46.36
N PRO A 481 -10.41 11.89 -47.26
CA PRO A 481 -11.80 12.02 -46.88
C PRO A 481 -12.44 10.63 -46.67
N GLY A 482 -13.53 10.57 -45.89
CA GLY A 482 -14.34 9.37 -45.72
C GLY A 482 -14.21 8.67 -44.39
N LEU A 483 -13.25 9.05 -43.55
CA LEU A 483 -13.16 8.56 -42.16
C LEU A 483 -13.45 9.67 -41.16
N ASN A 484 -14.30 9.32 -40.19
CA ASN A 484 -14.64 10.21 -39.08
C ASN A 484 -14.42 9.46 -37.73
N GLY A 485 -14.27 10.25 -36.67
CA GLY A 485 -14.11 9.69 -35.32
C GLY A 485 -12.83 8.87 -35.15
N ILE A 486 -11.71 9.33 -35.73
CA ILE A 486 -10.40 8.69 -35.61
C ILE A 486 -9.93 8.80 -34.16
N THR A 487 -9.59 7.66 -33.60
CA THR A 487 -9.19 7.53 -32.20
C THR A 487 -7.70 7.23 -32.05
N ASP A 488 -7.14 6.42 -32.95
CA ASP A 488 -5.72 6.08 -32.93
C ASP A 488 -5.20 5.80 -34.35
N ILE A 489 -3.89 6.05 -34.57
CA ILE A 489 -3.22 5.91 -35.85
C ILE A 489 -1.85 5.30 -35.59
N ILE A 490 -1.54 4.16 -36.23
CA ILE A 490 -0.21 3.56 -36.18
C ILE A 490 0.25 3.12 -37.57
N GLU A 491 1.56 3.13 -37.82
CA GLU A 491 2.13 2.64 -39.05
C GLU A 491 2.15 1.11 -39.06
N LYS A 492 1.59 0.47 -40.10
CA LYS A 492 1.70 -0.97 -40.31
C LYS A 492 3.03 -1.31 -40.98
N ASP A 493 3.31 -0.62 -42.08
CA ASP A 493 4.53 -0.76 -42.91
C ASP A 493 4.71 0.55 -43.72
N GLU A 494 5.76 0.59 -44.55
CA GLU A 494 6.06 1.74 -45.40
C GLU A 494 4.88 2.18 -46.30
N LYS A 495 3.99 1.27 -46.65
CA LYS A 495 2.86 1.52 -47.57
C LYS A 495 1.51 1.68 -46.86
N HIS A 496 1.35 1.14 -45.67
CA HIS A 496 0.05 1.05 -45.03
C HIS A 496 0.02 1.65 -43.63
N MET A 497 -1.17 2.13 -43.25
CA MET A 497 -1.48 2.63 -41.89
C MET A 497 -2.68 1.88 -41.32
N TRP A 498 -2.61 1.52 -40.04
CA TRP A 498 -3.76 1.11 -39.26
C TRP A 498 -4.47 2.32 -38.69
N ILE A 499 -5.77 2.40 -38.88
CA ILE A 499 -6.60 3.51 -38.40
C ILE A 499 -7.72 2.94 -37.51
N GLY A 500 -7.64 3.22 -36.21
CA GLY A 500 -8.70 2.95 -35.24
C GLY A 500 -9.71 4.09 -35.23
N THR A 501 -10.99 3.75 -35.21
CA THR A 501 -12.08 4.72 -35.18
C THR A 501 -13.15 4.34 -34.15
N ALA A 502 -14.09 5.24 -33.92
CA ALA A 502 -15.28 4.99 -33.13
C ALA A 502 -16.22 3.93 -33.77
N THR A 503 -16.01 3.57 -35.04
CA THR A 503 -16.87 2.69 -35.82
C THR A 503 -16.16 1.45 -36.39
N GLY A 504 -14.89 1.26 -36.08
CA GLY A 504 -14.13 0.10 -36.49
C GLY A 504 -12.68 0.33 -36.85
N LEU A 505 -12.07 -0.71 -37.43
CA LEU A 505 -10.69 -0.75 -37.87
C LEU A 505 -10.59 -0.60 -39.37
N TYR A 506 -9.66 0.23 -39.81
CA TYR A 506 -9.37 0.43 -41.25
C TYR A 506 -7.89 0.28 -41.52
N LEU A 507 -7.58 -0.25 -42.72
CA LEU A 507 -6.24 -0.25 -43.30
C LEU A 507 -6.22 0.78 -44.43
N LEU A 508 -5.33 1.75 -44.35
CA LEU A 508 -5.09 2.74 -45.40
C LEU A 508 -3.91 2.31 -46.25
N ASP A 509 -4.05 2.30 -47.55
CA ASP A 509 -2.95 2.36 -48.50
C ASP A 509 -2.52 3.83 -48.68
N LYS A 510 -1.27 4.14 -48.32
CA LYS A 510 -0.74 5.53 -48.34
C LYS A 510 -0.63 6.10 -49.75
N GLU A 511 -0.41 5.28 -50.76
CA GLU A 511 -0.20 5.63 -52.17
C GLU A 511 -1.54 5.92 -52.86
N SER A 512 -2.43 4.95 -52.86
CA SER A 512 -3.76 5.08 -53.50
C SER A 512 -4.70 6.00 -52.68
N GLY A 513 -4.56 5.99 -51.35
CA GLY A 513 -5.47 6.69 -50.44
C GLY A 513 -6.76 5.93 -50.16
N GLU A 514 -6.83 4.66 -50.53
CA GLU A 514 -8.01 3.83 -50.32
C GLU A 514 -8.03 3.22 -48.90
N PHE A 515 -9.21 3.16 -48.31
CA PHE A 515 -9.43 2.54 -47.00
C PHE A 515 -10.09 1.18 -47.15
N GLN A 516 -9.47 0.16 -46.59
CA GLN A 516 -10.05 -1.15 -46.43
C GLN A 516 -10.64 -1.30 -45.03
N TYR A 517 -11.94 -1.55 -44.91
CA TYR A 517 -12.57 -1.90 -43.63
C TYR A 517 -12.20 -3.32 -43.21
N ILE A 518 -11.81 -3.50 -41.96
CA ILE A 518 -11.51 -4.81 -41.35
C ILE A 518 -12.69 -5.24 -40.48
N SER A 519 -13.41 -6.27 -40.90
CA SER A 519 -14.55 -6.81 -40.15
C SER A 519 -14.07 -7.54 -38.89
N MET A 520 -14.45 -7.06 -37.73
CA MET A 520 -14.09 -7.64 -36.42
C MET A 520 -15.25 -8.49 -35.87
N PRO A 521 -14.97 -9.59 -35.13
CA PRO A 521 -15.98 -10.49 -34.57
C PRO A 521 -16.57 -9.98 -33.26
N ILE A 522 -16.97 -8.70 -33.20
CA ILE A 522 -17.49 -8.02 -32.00
C ILE A 522 -18.68 -7.11 -32.34
N GLU A 523 -19.50 -6.78 -31.34
CA GLU A 523 -20.67 -5.93 -31.51
C GLU A 523 -20.35 -4.43 -31.31
N SER A 524 -19.39 -4.10 -30.44
CA SER A 524 -18.98 -2.72 -30.14
C SER A 524 -17.62 -2.45 -30.80
N PHE A 525 -17.59 -1.49 -31.73
CA PHE A 525 -16.44 -1.24 -32.59
C PHE A 525 -15.54 -0.05 -32.16
N TYR A 526 -15.83 0.56 -31.01
CA TYR A 526 -15.03 1.72 -30.58
C TYR A 526 -13.63 1.28 -30.15
N ILE A 527 -12.63 1.68 -30.93
CA ILE A 527 -11.20 1.38 -30.68
C ILE A 527 -10.61 2.49 -29.83
N ASN A 528 -9.97 2.14 -28.71
CA ASN A 528 -9.28 3.06 -27.83
C ASN A 528 -7.78 3.17 -28.13
N ALA A 529 -7.14 2.06 -28.46
CA ALA A 529 -5.71 1.97 -28.70
C ALA A 529 -5.36 0.83 -29.67
N LEU A 530 -4.30 1.05 -30.44
CA LEU A 530 -3.69 0.10 -31.35
C LEU A 530 -2.23 -0.10 -30.98
N TYR A 531 -1.74 -1.33 -31.11
CA TYR A 531 -0.33 -1.66 -31.00
C TYR A 531 0.01 -2.81 -31.96
N GLN A 532 1.04 -2.65 -32.78
CA GLN A 532 1.56 -3.71 -33.64
C GLN A 532 2.86 -4.24 -33.06
N SER A 533 2.92 -5.54 -32.82
CA SER A 533 4.12 -6.22 -32.34
C SER A 533 5.10 -6.52 -33.47
N ASP A 534 6.36 -6.82 -33.12
CA ASP A 534 7.43 -7.10 -34.08
C ASP A 534 7.14 -8.33 -34.96
N ASN A 535 6.35 -9.28 -34.48
CA ASN A 535 5.90 -10.44 -35.26
C ASN A 535 4.70 -10.16 -36.15
N GLY A 536 4.26 -8.89 -36.28
CA GLY A 536 3.21 -8.46 -37.20
C GLY A 536 1.77 -8.56 -36.64
N LEU A 537 1.56 -9.08 -35.45
CA LEU A 537 0.24 -9.14 -34.85
C LEU A 537 -0.23 -7.76 -34.40
N LEU A 538 -1.48 -7.44 -34.70
CA LEU A 538 -2.12 -6.19 -34.27
C LEU A 538 -2.97 -6.41 -33.02
N TYR A 539 -2.62 -5.74 -31.93
CA TYR A 539 -3.37 -5.69 -30.68
C TYR A 539 -4.33 -4.51 -30.71
N ILE A 540 -5.61 -4.76 -30.42
CA ILE A 540 -6.70 -3.79 -30.54
C ILE A 540 -7.40 -3.70 -29.20
N GLY A 541 -7.26 -2.57 -28.53
CA GLY A 541 -7.97 -2.24 -27.28
C GLY A 541 -9.28 -1.56 -27.58
N THR A 542 -10.38 -2.08 -27.03
CA THR A 542 -11.72 -1.62 -27.33
C THR A 542 -12.43 -1.06 -26.12
N SER A 543 -13.48 -0.27 -26.34
CA SER A 543 -14.50 0.01 -25.34
C SER A 543 -15.52 -1.13 -25.32
N ASN A 544 -15.72 -1.75 -24.16
CA ASN A 544 -16.70 -2.79 -23.87
C ASN A 544 -16.50 -4.18 -24.50
N SER A 545 -15.53 -4.37 -25.44
CA SER A 545 -15.32 -5.66 -26.10
C SER A 545 -13.99 -6.35 -25.73
N GLY A 546 -13.16 -5.77 -24.86
CA GLY A 546 -11.90 -6.35 -24.42
C GLY A 546 -10.75 -6.17 -25.43
N LEU A 547 -9.86 -7.13 -25.47
CA LEU A 547 -8.67 -7.19 -26.32
C LEU A 547 -8.91 -8.11 -27.51
N LEU A 548 -8.68 -7.61 -28.74
CA LEU A 548 -8.56 -8.44 -29.91
C LEU A 548 -7.09 -8.47 -30.36
N ILE A 549 -6.66 -9.62 -30.85
CA ILE A 549 -5.37 -9.80 -31.50
C ILE A 549 -5.65 -10.24 -32.92
N TYR A 550 -5.24 -9.43 -33.88
CA TYR A 550 -5.50 -9.67 -35.29
C TYR A 550 -4.22 -10.10 -36.01
N ASP A 551 -4.29 -11.27 -36.64
CA ASP A 551 -3.28 -11.77 -37.58
C ASP A 551 -3.72 -11.40 -39.00
N TYR A 552 -3.04 -10.42 -39.58
CA TYR A 552 -3.37 -9.93 -40.94
C TYR A 552 -3.10 -10.97 -42.04
N GLU A 553 -2.04 -11.75 -41.88
CA GLU A 553 -1.64 -12.77 -42.87
C GLU A 553 -2.68 -13.91 -42.94
N ASN A 554 -3.10 -14.39 -41.77
CA ASN A 554 -4.07 -15.48 -41.63
C ASN A 554 -5.52 -15.01 -41.61
N LYS A 555 -5.76 -13.69 -41.58
CA LYS A 555 -7.09 -13.03 -41.43
C LYS A 555 -7.90 -13.59 -40.26
N SER A 556 -7.23 -13.85 -39.15
CA SER A 556 -7.81 -14.47 -37.97
C SER A 556 -7.74 -13.54 -36.76
N PHE A 557 -8.72 -13.69 -35.85
CA PHE A 557 -8.79 -12.95 -34.59
C PHE A 557 -8.71 -13.89 -33.39
N GLU A 558 -7.94 -13.54 -32.38
CA GLU A 558 -8.11 -14.01 -31.01
C GLU A 558 -8.85 -12.93 -30.23
N HIS A 559 -9.83 -13.31 -29.39
CA HIS A 559 -10.67 -12.36 -28.64
C HIS A 559 -10.67 -12.70 -27.15
N PHE A 560 -10.17 -11.77 -26.33
CA PHE A 560 -10.08 -11.88 -24.88
C PHE A 560 -10.97 -10.85 -24.21
N HIS A 561 -11.85 -11.32 -23.31
CA HIS A 561 -12.77 -10.49 -22.54
C HIS A 561 -12.99 -11.11 -21.15
N LYS A 562 -13.55 -10.33 -20.21
CA LYS A 562 -13.70 -10.73 -18.80
C LYS A 562 -14.42 -12.06 -18.55
N ASP A 563 -15.20 -12.56 -19.52
CA ASP A 563 -15.97 -13.80 -19.36
C ASP A 563 -15.19 -15.04 -19.85
N ASN A 564 -14.08 -14.86 -20.60
CA ASN A 564 -13.27 -15.97 -21.12
C ASN A 564 -11.80 -15.93 -20.66
N CYS A 565 -11.37 -14.87 -20.02
CA CYS A 565 -10.01 -14.73 -19.48
C CYS A 565 -10.00 -13.90 -18.19
N PRO A 566 -8.89 -13.83 -17.42
CA PRO A 566 -8.81 -13.08 -16.16
C PRO A 566 -8.85 -11.55 -16.28
N LEU A 567 -9.18 -10.95 -17.42
CA LEU A 567 -9.38 -9.51 -17.52
C LEU A 567 -10.45 -9.02 -16.54
N ILE A 568 -10.17 -7.92 -15.84
CA ILE A 568 -11.11 -7.32 -14.87
C ILE A 568 -12.17 -6.47 -15.59
N SER A 569 -11.79 -5.82 -16.69
CA SER A 569 -12.67 -4.97 -17.49
C SER A 569 -12.50 -5.24 -18.98
N ASN A 570 -13.59 -5.05 -19.73
CA ASN A 570 -13.57 -5.06 -21.19
C ASN A 570 -13.20 -3.71 -21.80
N ASN A 571 -12.99 -2.67 -20.98
CA ASN A 571 -12.51 -1.37 -21.43
C ASN A 571 -10.98 -1.35 -21.38
N ILE A 572 -10.33 -1.34 -22.55
CA ILE A 572 -8.88 -1.24 -22.68
C ILE A 572 -8.53 0.12 -23.24
N TYR A 573 -7.76 0.91 -22.50
CA TYR A 573 -7.48 2.30 -22.82
C TYR A 573 -6.12 2.53 -23.47
N THR A 574 -5.08 1.80 -23.06
CA THR A 574 -3.72 1.92 -23.57
C THR A 574 -3.10 0.55 -23.70
N ILE A 575 -2.32 0.35 -24.75
CA ILE A 575 -1.54 -0.88 -25.02
C ILE A 575 -0.08 -0.47 -25.18
N LEU A 576 0.81 -1.06 -24.38
CA LEU A 576 2.25 -0.87 -24.48
C LEU A 576 2.91 -2.26 -24.48
N SER A 577 4.12 -2.36 -25.01
CA SER A 577 4.91 -3.61 -24.97
C SER A 577 6.30 -3.29 -24.43
N ASP A 578 6.88 -4.22 -23.68
CA ASP A 578 8.26 -4.18 -23.25
C ASP A 578 9.20 -4.90 -24.24
N GLU A 579 10.49 -4.92 -23.91
CA GLU A 579 11.53 -5.61 -24.73
C GLU A 579 11.34 -7.14 -24.78
N ASP A 580 10.65 -7.73 -23.80
CA ASP A 580 10.34 -9.17 -23.74
C ASP A 580 9.02 -9.51 -24.47
N GLN A 581 8.44 -8.55 -25.18
CA GLN A 581 7.14 -8.65 -25.87
C GLN A 581 5.97 -8.97 -24.94
N SER A 582 6.07 -8.68 -23.64
CA SER A 582 4.93 -8.68 -22.75
C SER A 582 4.07 -7.46 -23.04
N ILE A 583 2.76 -7.64 -23.02
CA ILE A 583 1.80 -6.58 -23.33
C ILE A 583 1.23 -6.01 -22.04
N LEU A 584 1.42 -4.73 -21.83
CA LEU A 584 0.78 -3.97 -20.75
C LEU A 584 -0.49 -3.31 -21.25
N LEU A 585 -1.58 -3.59 -20.58
CA LEU A 585 -2.90 -3.00 -20.84
C LEU A 585 -3.31 -2.12 -19.66
N SER A 586 -3.67 -0.87 -19.90
CA SER A 586 -4.45 -0.12 -18.93
C SER A 586 -5.93 -0.34 -19.18
N THR A 587 -6.66 -0.66 -18.12
CA THR A 587 -8.09 -0.96 -18.19
C THR A 587 -8.86 -0.08 -17.20
N GLU A 588 -10.18 -0.15 -17.22
CA GLU A 588 -10.98 0.37 -16.12
C GLU A 588 -10.71 -0.48 -14.86
N ASN A 589 -10.25 0.14 -13.80
CA ASN A 589 -9.96 -0.43 -12.48
C ASN A 589 -8.68 -1.31 -12.37
N SER A 590 -7.86 -1.46 -13.42
CA SER A 590 -6.62 -2.23 -13.32
C SER A 590 -5.55 -1.89 -14.36
N LEU A 591 -4.33 -2.26 -14.06
CA LEU A 591 -3.29 -2.56 -15.05
C LEU A 591 -3.21 -4.07 -15.23
N THR A 592 -3.03 -4.53 -16.46
CA THR A 592 -2.99 -5.94 -16.79
C THR A 592 -1.78 -6.23 -17.66
N SER A 593 -0.90 -7.13 -17.23
CA SER A 593 0.15 -7.70 -18.09
C SER A 593 -0.38 -8.95 -18.76
N TYR A 594 -0.22 -9.03 -20.07
CA TYR A 594 -0.51 -10.20 -20.87
C TYR A 594 0.80 -10.78 -21.42
N TYR A 595 1.04 -12.04 -21.18
CA TYR A 595 2.20 -12.80 -21.67
C TYR A 595 1.77 -13.68 -22.84
N PRO A 596 2.05 -13.26 -24.10
CA PRO A 596 1.52 -13.95 -25.29
C PRO A 596 1.98 -15.40 -25.42
N SER A 597 3.23 -15.71 -25.03
CA SER A 597 3.82 -17.05 -25.10
C SER A 597 3.09 -18.08 -24.23
N GLU A 598 2.59 -17.64 -23.08
CA GLU A 598 1.91 -18.48 -22.08
C GLU A 598 0.40 -18.32 -22.09
N LYS A 599 -0.11 -17.28 -22.78
CA LYS A 599 -1.51 -16.82 -22.77
C LYS A 599 -2.03 -16.51 -21.37
N VAL A 600 -1.17 -15.95 -20.50
CA VAL A 600 -1.47 -15.65 -19.11
C VAL A 600 -1.66 -14.16 -18.91
N PHE A 601 -2.66 -13.81 -18.09
CA PHE A 601 -2.98 -12.43 -17.69
C PHE A 601 -2.71 -12.25 -16.20
N HIS A 602 -2.04 -11.16 -15.83
CA HIS A 602 -1.83 -10.75 -14.46
C HIS A 602 -2.36 -9.33 -14.26
N ASN A 603 -3.24 -9.14 -13.28
CA ASN A 603 -3.85 -7.87 -12.99
C ASN A 603 -3.20 -7.22 -11.77
N TRP A 604 -3.12 -5.89 -11.80
CA TRP A 604 -2.71 -5.06 -10.69
C TRP A 604 -3.79 -3.99 -10.44
N THR A 605 -4.34 -3.98 -9.22
CA THR A 605 -5.50 -3.19 -8.83
C THR A 605 -5.21 -2.27 -7.64
N LYS A 606 -6.18 -1.43 -7.26
CA LYS A 606 -6.10 -0.64 -6.02
C LYS A 606 -5.85 -1.49 -4.78
N GLU A 607 -6.41 -2.68 -4.74
CA GLU A 607 -6.20 -3.61 -3.63
C GLU A 607 -4.74 -4.07 -3.51
N GLN A 608 -4.01 -4.06 -4.62
CA GLN A 608 -2.58 -4.37 -4.70
C GLN A 608 -1.70 -3.11 -4.63
N GLY A 609 -2.27 -1.98 -4.27
CA GLY A 609 -1.57 -0.72 -4.06
C GLY A 609 -1.54 0.23 -5.26
N LEU A 610 -2.21 -0.09 -6.37
CA LEU A 610 -2.40 0.86 -7.45
C LEU A 610 -3.27 2.04 -6.96
N LYS A 611 -2.78 3.27 -7.07
CA LYS A 611 -3.48 4.45 -6.53
C LYS A 611 -4.54 5.00 -7.46
N SER A 612 -4.27 5.03 -8.76
CA SER A 612 -5.25 5.41 -9.76
C SER A 612 -5.71 4.18 -10.54
N ASP A 613 -6.99 4.08 -10.79
CA ASP A 613 -7.63 3.04 -11.59
C ASP A 613 -8.43 3.64 -12.78
N HIS A 614 -8.38 4.95 -12.97
CA HIS A 614 -9.04 5.65 -14.07
C HIS A 614 -8.03 6.16 -15.08
N PHE A 615 -7.53 5.25 -15.92
CA PHE A 615 -6.56 5.57 -16.97
C PHE A 615 -7.22 6.24 -18.17
N ASN A 616 -6.44 7.10 -18.85
CA ASN A 616 -6.89 7.76 -20.09
C ASN A 616 -6.47 6.96 -21.32
N SER A 617 -7.32 7.00 -22.38
CA SER A 617 -7.04 6.28 -23.62
C SER A 617 -5.82 6.83 -24.33
N ALA A 618 -4.96 5.94 -24.83
CA ALA A 618 -3.71 6.25 -25.52
C ALA A 618 -2.77 7.16 -24.71
N SER A 619 -2.88 7.14 -23.38
CA SER A 619 -2.07 7.96 -22.47
C SER A 619 -1.00 7.11 -21.78
N GLY A 620 0.08 6.83 -22.49
CA GLY A 620 1.18 6.05 -21.91
C GLY A 620 2.38 5.97 -22.84
N VAL A 621 3.54 5.71 -22.25
CA VAL A 621 4.81 5.52 -22.95
C VAL A 621 5.70 4.51 -22.22
N LEU A 622 6.40 3.66 -22.97
CA LEU A 622 7.56 2.92 -22.47
C LEU A 622 8.79 3.81 -22.67
N ARG A 623 9.47 4.12 -21.58
CA ARG A 623 10.69 4.94 -21.58
C ARG A 623 11.91 4.13 -22.03
N LYS A 624 12.93 4.82 -22.51
CA LYS A 624 14.25 4.26 -22.85
C LYS A 624 14.96 3.58 -21.68
N ASN A 625 14.57 3.88 -20.44
CA ASN A 625 15.11 3.25 -19.23
C ASN A 625 14.35 1.99 -18.79
N GLY A 626 13.36 1.53 -19.56
CA GLY A 626 12.54 0.35 -19.27
C GLY A 626 11.33 0.62 -18.36
N ASN A 627 11.12 1.86 -17.89
CA ASN A 627 9.95 2.21 -17.10
C ASN A 627 8.73 2.49 -17.99
N PHE A 628 7.57 2.06 -17.54
CA PHE A 628 6.28 2.50 -18.08
C PHE A 628 5.83 3.78 -17.39
N ILE A 629 5.23 4.69 -18.16
CA ILE A 629 4.46 5.81 -17.60
C ILE A 629 3.05 5.76 -18.19
N LEU A 630 2.04 5.85 -17.34
CA LEU A 630 0.63 5.85 -17.72
C LEU A 630 -0.08 7.06 -17.13
N GLY A 631 -0.85 7.75 -17.95
CA GLY A 631 -1.66 8.89 -17.56
C GLY A 631 -3.05 8.47 -17.10
N SER A 632 -3.53 9.17 -16.11
CA SER A 632 -4.85 8.93 -15.50
C SER A 632 -5.59 10.25 -15.24
N THR A 633 -6.77 10.15 -14.67
CA THR A 633 -7.52 11.33 -14.18
C THR A 633 -6.92 11.93 -12.91
N ASP A 634 -6.01 11.21 -12.24
CA ASP A 634 -5.40 11.56 -10.95
C ASP A 634 -3.88 11.78 -11.03
N GLY A 635 -3.35 12.13 -12.20
CA GLY A 635 -1.94 12.29 -12.47
C GLY A 635 -1.40 11.21 -13.40
N ALA A 636 -0.10 10.94 -13.31
CA ALA A 636 0.56 9.85 -14.03
C ALA A 636 1.33 8.94 -13.07
N ILE A 637 1.42 7.66 -13.39
CA ILE A 637 2.22 6.69 -12.64
C ILE A 637 3.39 6.21 -13.49
N GLU A 638 4.59 6.23 -12.91
CA GLU A 638 5.80 5.66 -13.51
C GLU A 638 6.25 4.44 -12.70
N PHE A 639 6.52 3.32 -13.37
CA PHE A 639 6.93 2.08 -12.73
C PHE A 639 7.75 1.19 -13.67
N HIS A 640 8.54 0.26 -13.09
CA HIS A 640 9.24 -0.78 -13.83
C HIS A 640 8.38 -2.05 -13.94
N LYS A 641 8.53 -2.81 -15.04
CA LYS A 641 7.77 -4.06 -15.27
C LYS A 641 7.86 -5.09 -14.14
N ASP A 642 9.01 -5.19 -13.48
CA ASP A 642 9.23 -6.13 -12.36
C ASP A 642 8.24 -5.95 -11.20
N MET A 643 7.58 -4.80 -11.13
CA MET A 643 6.54 -4.53 -10.14
C MET A 643 5.27 -5.32 -10.36
N MET A 644 5.02 -5.77 -11.58
CA MET A 644 3.81 -6.51 -11.95
C MET A 644 4.02 -8.04 -11.92
N ILE A 645 5.22 -8.51 -11.56
CA ILE A 645 5.50 -9.95 -11.50
C ILE A 645 4.74 -10.56 -10.32
N PRO A 646 3.91 -11.59 -10.54
CA PRO A 646 3.21 -12.27 -9.47
C PRO A 646 4.19 -12.90 -8.49
N ARG A 647 4.01 -12.62 -7.21
CA ARG A 647 4.76 -13.29 -6.15
C ARG A 647 3.97 -14.47 -5.64
N ASN A 648 4.64 -15.61 -5.43
CA ASN A 648 4.03 -16.78 -4.79
C ASN A 648 3.88 -16.49 -3.29
N TYR A 649 2.65 -16.23 -2.87
CA TYR A 649 2.32 -16.02 -1.46
C TYR A 649 1.93 -17.35 -0.81
N LYS A 650 2.59 -17.67 0.30
CA LYS A 650 2.15 -18.75 1.18
C LYS A 650 1.20 -18.15 2.22
N PHE A 651 0.01 -18.68 2.34
CA PHE A 651 -0.95 -18.28 3.37
C PHE A 651 -1.58 -19.52 4.00
N GLN A 652 -2.02 -19.37 5.25
CA GLN A 652 -2.69 -20.43 5.98
C GLN A 652 -4.20 -20.31 5.77
N MET A 653 -4.83 -21.40 5.36
CA MET A 653 -6.29 -21.50 5.32
C MET A 653 -6.82 -21.99 6.67
N ILE A 654 -7.96 -21.45 7.07
CA ILE A 654 -8.61 -21.72 8.34
C ILE A 654 -10.13 -21.85 8.16
N PHE A 655 -10.77 -22.60 9.06
CA PHE A 655 -12.20 -22.47 9.31
C PHE A 655 -12.40 -21.39 10.37
N SER A 656 -12.99 -20.25 9.99
CA SER A 656 -13.07 -19.09 10.88
C SER A 656 -14.37 -19.00 11.68
N ASP A 657 -15.43 -19.71 11.26
CA ASP A 657 -16.76 -19.60 11.88
C ASP A 657 -17.60 -20.85 11.61
N LEU A 658 -18.26 -21.34 12.66
CA LEU A 658 -19.34 -22.32 12.55
C LEU A 658 -20.64 -21.69 13.03
N ARG A 659 -21.70 -21.80 12.22
CA ARG A 659 -23.05 -21.38 12.60
C ARG A 659 -23.99 -22.55 12.55
N VAL A 660 -24.78 -22.69 13.59
CA VAL A 660 -25.90 -23.63 13.65
C VAL A 660 -27.18 -22.82 13.76
N PHE A 661 -28.14 -23.06 12.88
CA PHE A 661 -29.36 -22.22 12.74
C PHE A 661 -29.08 -20.73 12.62
N TYR A 662 -28.06 -20.37 11.80
CA TYR A 662 -27.63 -18.99 11.54
C TYR A 662 -26.97 -18.26 12.73
N GLN A 663 -26.84 -18.91 13.89
CA GLN A 663 -26.17 -18.38 15.06
C GLN A 663 -24.74 -18.95 15.15
N THR A 664 -23.76 -18.08 15.35
CA THR A 664 -22.38 -18.51 15.60
C THR A 664 -22.33 -19.27 16.92
N VAL A 665 -21.64 -20.42 16.94
CA VAL A 665 -21.49 -21.29 18.11
C VAL A 665 -20.02 -21.40 18.48
N TYR A 666 -19.75 -21.35 19.77
CA TYR A 666 -18.40 -21.45 20.33
C TYR A 666 -18.25 -22.72 21.18
N PRO A 667 -16.99 -23.18 21.42
CA PRO A 667 -16.75 -24.26 22.38
C PRO A 667 -17.26 -23.89 23.78
N GLY A 668 -18.05 -24.78 24.36
CA GLY A 668 -18.64 -24.57 25.70
C GLY A 668 -20.00 -23.90 25.73
N ASP A 669 -20.52 -23.41 24.60
CA ASP A 669 -21.88 -22.90 24.53
C ASP A 669 -22.90 -24.03 24.74
N GLU A 670 -24.05 -23.76 25.35
CA GLU A 670 -25.09 -24.74 25.54
C GLU A 670 -25.59 -25.27 24.19
N GLY A 671 -25.47 -26.57 24.00
CA GLY A 671 -25.86 -27.25 22.76
C GLY A 671 -24.87 -27.10 21.60
N SER A 672 -23.70 -26.48 21.82
CA SER A 672 -22.65 -26.42 20.83
C SER A 672 -22.14 -27.83 20.44
N PRO A 673 -21.91 -28.08 19.14
CA PRO A 673 -21.27 -29.33 18.71
C PRO A 673 -19.73 -29.24 18.80
N LEU A 674 -19.17 -28.09 19.24
CA LEU A 674 -17.73 -27.89 19.34
C LEU A 674 -17.21 -28.19 20.73
N GLU A 675 -16.20 -29.06 20.80
CA GLU A 675 -15.40 -29.29 22.03
C GLU A 675 -14.19 -28.33 22.04
N VAL A 676 -13.70 -27.97 20.86
CA VAL A 676 -12.59 -27.04 20.62
C VAL A 676 -12.98 -26.11 19.48
N ASP A 677 -12.19 -25.05 19.22
CA ASP A 677 -12.40 -24.13 18.11
C ASP A 677 -12.58 -24.89 16.78
N ILE A 678 -13.42 -24.37 15.89
CA ILE A 678 -13.73 -25.02 14.62
C ILE A 678 -12.47 -25.32 13.78
N ASP A 679 -11.47 -24.46 13.84
CA ASP A 679 -10.21 -24.61 13.13
C ASP A 679 -9.34 -25.75 13.69
N GLU A 680 -9.51 -26.10 14.98
CA GLU A 680 -8.85 -27.22 15.64
C GLU A 680 -9.67 -28.50 15.54
N THR A 681 -10.93 -28.43 15.12
CA THR A 681 -11.88 -29.53 15.05
C THR A 681 -11.63 -30.40 13.84
N LYS A 682 -11.07 -31.60 14.05
CA LYS A 682 -10.83 -32.57 12.96
C LYS A 682 -12.10 -33.30 12.50
N VAL A 683 -13.05 -33.49 13.40
CA VAL A 683 -14.32 -34.17 13.13
C VAL A 683 -15.46 -33.43 13.82
N LEU A 684 -16.28 -32.77 13.01
CA LEU A 684 -17.49 -32.10 13.49
C LEU A 684 -18.64 -33.10 13.59
N LYS A 685 -19.18 -33.29 14.80
CA LYS A 685 -20.32 -34.19 15.08
C LYS A 685 -21.57 -33.36 15.31
N LEU A 686 -22.53 -33.43 14.39
CA LEU A 686 -23.79 -32.72 14.46
C LEU A 686 -24.90 -33.69 14.90
N LYS A 687 -25.82 -33.21 15.74
CA LYS A 687 -27.05 -33.94 16.11
C LYS A 687 -28.04 -33.89 14.95
N TYR A 688 -29.00 -34.81 14.93
CA TYR A 688 -30.01 -34.88 13.86
C TYR A 688 -30.82 -33.58 13.69
N ASN A 689 -30.99 -32.84 14.75
CA ASN A 689 -31.67 -31.54 14.73
C ASN A 689 -30.74 -30.37 14.42
N GLN A 690 -29.44 -30.55 14.19
CA GLN A 690 -28.46 -29.53 13.79
C GLN A 690 -28.13 -29.62 12.31
N ASN A 691 -29.10 -29.95 11.47
CA ASN A 691 -28.95 -30.18 10.04
C ASN A 691 -28.94 -28.93 9.17
N ILE A 692 -29.05 -27.74 9.79
CA ILE A 692 -28.88 -26.44 9.16
C ILE A 692 -27.65 -25.79 9.79
N PHE A 693 -26.57 -25.77 9.06
CA PHE A 693 -25.33 -25.18 9.55
C PHE A 693 -24.53 -24.52 8.41
N SER A 694 -23.60 -23.65 8.76
CA SER A 694 -22.68 -23.07 7.81
C SER A 694 -21.29 -22.97 8.38
N LEU A 695 -20.29 -23.15 7.50
CA LEU A 695 -18.88 -23.03 7.75
C LEU A 695 -18.31 -21.85 6.95
N ARG A 696 -17.51 -21.02 7.57
CA ARG A 696 -16.78 -19.98 6.88
C ARG A 696 -15.33 -20.40 6.71
N ILE A 697 -14.84 -20.35 5.47
CA ILE A 697 -13.43 -20.49 5.16
C ILE A 697 -12.81 -19.11 5.06
N SER A 698 -11.66 -18.92 5.65
CA SER A 698 -10.85 -17.70 5.57
C SER A 698 -9.37 -18.05 5.38
N SER A 699 -8.55 -17.05 5.19
CA SER A 699 -7.10 -17.19 5.16
C SER A 699 -6.45 -16.09 5.98
N ILE A 700 -5.34 -16.39 6.64
CA ILE A 700 -4.51 -15.38 7.29
C ILE A 700 -3.56 -14.84 6.23
N ASN A 701 -3.93 -13.69 5.64
CA ASN A 701 -3.17 -13.01 4.61
C ASN A 701 -3.29 -11.49 4.74
N TYR A 702 -2.17 -10.81 4.83
CA TYR A 702 -2.10 -9.36 5.01
C TYR A 702 -1.74 -8.61 3.74
N ASP A 703 -1.32 -9.31 2.67
CA ASP A 703 -0.89 -8.69 1.43
C ASP A 703 -2.08 -8.41 0.51
N TYR A 704 -2.82 -9.46 0.14
CA TYR A 704 -3.91 -9.35 -0.83
C TYR A 704 -5.15 -10.15 -0.40
N PRO A 705 -5.73 -9.88 0.77
CA PRO A 705 -6.83 -10.71 1.31
C PRO A 705 -8.09 -10.68 0.42
N SER A 706 -8.33 -9.57 -0.27
CA SER A 706 -9.49 -9.39 -1.16
C SER A 706 -9.34 -10.06 -2.52
N LEU A 707 -8.13 -10.51 -2.89
CA LEU A 707 -7.89 -11.24 -4.14
C LEU A 707 -8.00 -12.76 -3.99
N ILE A 708 -8.06 -13.26 -2.76
CA ILE A 708 -8.16 -14.69 -2.52
C ILE A 708 -9.56 -15.17 -2.90
N LEU A 709 -9.59 -16.19 -3.73
CA LEU A 709 -10.80 -16.90 -4.09
C LEU A 709 -10.77 -18.27 -3.44
N TYR A 710 -11.89 -18.67 -2.86
CA TYR A 710 -12.08 -19.94 -2.18
C TYR A 710 -12.97 -20.83 -2.98
N SER A 711 -12.60 -22.10 -3.08
CA SER A 711 -13.43 -23.15 -3.66
C SER A 711 -13.46 -24.33 -2.69
N TRP A 712 -14.58 -25.04 -2.62
CA TRP A 712 -14.81 -26.15 -1.71
C TRP A 712 -15.56 -27.27 -2.38
N LYS A 713 -15.45 -28.48 -1.83
CA LYS A 713 -16.32 -29.62 -2.15
C LYS A 713 -16.66 -30.39 -0.86
N LEU A 714 -17.78 -31.08 -0.85
CA LEU A 714 -18.18 -31.97 0.22
C LEU A 714 -18.26 -33.39 -0.34
N GLU A 715 -17.22 -34.19 -0.08
CA GLU A 715 -17.18 -35.58 -0.53
C GLU A 715 -18.26 -36.41 0.19
N GLY A 716 -18.96 -37.23 -0.56
CA GLY A 716 -20.15 -37.95 -0.11
C GLY A 716 -21.48 -37.22 -0.31
N PHE A 717 -21.46 -35.97 -0.75
CA PHE A 717 -22.63 -35.18 -1.07
C PHE A 717 -22.60 -34.66 -2.52
N TYR A 718 -21.49 -34.07 -2.93
CA TYR A 718 -21.29 -33.53 -4.26
C TYR A 718 -19.85 -33.70 -4.72
N ASP A 719 -19.64 -34.28 -5.88
CA ASP A 719 -18.29 -34.66 -6.35
C ASP A 719 -17.52 -33.54 -7.07
N GLY A 720 -18.16 -32.39 -7.34
CA GLY A 720 -17.54 -31.23 -7.99
C GLY A 720 -17.02 -30.19 -7.01
N TRP A 721 -16.07 -29.38 -7.48
CA TRP A 721 -15.67 -28.18 -6.77
C TRP A 721 -16.71 -27.04 -6.98
N SER A 722 -16.96 -26.26 -5.95
CA SER A 722 -17.77 -25.05 -6.06
C SER A 722 -17.08 -24.03 -6.98
N ARG A 723 -17.83 -23.07 -7.51
CA ARG A 723 -17.22 -21.91 -8.18
C ARG A 723 -16.39 -21.12 -7.17
N PRO A 724 -15.21 -20.63 -7.59
CA PRO A 724 -14.38 -19.78 -6.72
C PRO A 724 -15.11 -18.48 -6.35
N GLU A 725 -15.15 -18.14 -5.06
CA GLU A 725 -15.81 -16.95 -4.51
C GLU A 725 -14.90 -16.20 -3.53
N LYS A 726 -15.03 -14.87 -3.45
CA LYS A 726 -14.24 -14.00 -2.53
C LYS A 726 -14.63 -14.13 -1.05
N ASP A 727 -15.87 -14.49 -0.75
CA ASP A 727 -16.38 -14.73 0.60
C ASP A 727 -17.02 -16.11 0.65
N CYS A 728 -16.32 -17.04 1.27
CA CYS A 728 -16.74 -18.43 1.27
C CYS A 728 -17.46 -18.79 2.58
N LEU A 729 -18.77 -18.56 2.59
CA LEU A 729 -19.67 -19.09 3.61
C LEU A 729 -20.43 -20.28 3.02
N ILE A 730 -19.95 -21.48 3.35
CA ILE A 730 -20.56 -22.75 2.91
C ILE A 730 -21.83 -23.00 3.74
N ARG A 731 -22.98 -23.12 3.08
CA ARG A 731 -24.27 -23.36 3.77
C ARG A 731 -24.80 -24.74 3.43
N PHE A 732 -25.12 -25.47 4.47
CA PHE A 732 -25.80 -26.75 4.35
C PHE A 732 -27.18 -26.66 4.97
N THR A 733 -28.19 -27.02 4.17
CA THR A 733 -29.56 -27.08 4.60
C THR A 733 -30.06 -28.52 4.42
N ASN A 734 -30.54 -29.12 5.49
CA ASN A 734 -31.14 -30.46 5.46
C ASN A 734 -30.20 -31.56 4.93
N LEU A 735 -28.92 -31.54 5.38
CA LEU A 735 -27.96 -32.59 5.06
C LEU A 735 -28.43 -33.93 5.66
N SER A 736 -28.50 -34.98 4.86
CA SER A 736 -28.89 -36.32 5.33
C SER A 736 -27.92 -36.85 6.35
N PRO A 737 -28.35 -37.73 7.29
CA PRO A 737 -27.40 -38.39 8.16
C PRO A 737 -26.36 -39.20 7.39
N GLY A 738 -25.10 -39.01 7.71
CA GLY A 738 -23.99 -39.62 6.98
C GLY A 738 -22.63 -39.13 7.44
N LYS A 739 -21.58 -39.66 6.84
CA LYS A 739 -20.22 -39.21 7.01
C LYS A 739 -19.78 -38.50 5.71
N TYR A 740 -19.30 -37.31 5.84
CA TYR A 740 -18.87 -36.44 4.74
C TYR A 740 -17.45 -35.92 4.99
N THR A 741 -16.76 -35.59 3.93
CA THR A 741 -15.42 -35.00 4.00
C THR A 741 -15.32 -33.78 3.12
#